data_bffe3786c761a70d0182b34140b33af6
#
_entry.id   bffe3786c761a70d0182b34140b33af6
#
_cell.length_a   1.000
_cell.length_b   1.000
_cell.length_c   1.000
_cell.angle_alpha   90.00
_cell.angle_beta   90.00
_cell.angle_gamma   90.00
#
_symmetry.space_group_name_H-M   'P 1'
#
loop_
_entity.id
_entity.type
_entity.pdbx_description
1 polymer ?
#
loop_
_entity_poly.entity_id
_entity_poly.type
_entity_poly.pdbx_seq_one_letter_code
_entity_poly.pdbx_strand_id
1 'polypeptide(L)'
;MEKKPESIFINRELSWLDFDSRVLALAKEKTVPLGERIKFAAIFGSNMDEFFMVRVGSLYDQTLLKNNKTDNVTHMTAAEQIAAITPRVAELQAKCDKYFQHLVSALAQEGYKKVDFAKLAKPQEHFWKTYFQRELLPLLSPQIVDSRHPFPFLNNKDIYYIAQLHSKNEGISYGIVPVSSQFERVLFVKDGETTCFAFVEELIAHYAATIFSASTVQKQCLFRVTRNADITVDEGMMDHDVDFRDVMSELLKKRRKLAAVRLQFWPDAPQEIVKFLRDKLVVPADRCYTQTSPLDSGSLFKLAGRISGDGGHTALFYPAAKPMQAPAGYDLYTEVRKHDVLLAYPYQSIRPFIKMLLRAGADPDVVSIKMTLYRMASDSQIVNALIAAAENGKEVVAMVELRARFDEQNNIDWSKQLEDAGCTVFYGFDDYKVHSKLTLITSRVNGQYKYLTQIGTGNYNEKTSELYTDLSFITTRQEIGEEASAVFNNMALQRLTSEADTMLVAPLRFKTVLLEEMDRQIALAMQGKPASIILKNNSINDPQIIDKISEASCAGVRVDMIVRGICCVRAGVPGRTENVHIRSLVGRYLEHSRIYCFGSGEAMRIYIASGDFLTRNTERRVEVGVRVDDPAIAKKLRGILDLQLRDTVNAREMQPDGTYAKVRPAEGQPPVDSQMAMFGYFQNGFVQETDKPEKPKAESKPKAAAVKAAVKPVPRQRAALRPKRAGLLQSLFGRGKK
;
A
#
# COMPACT_ATOMS: atom_id res chain seq x y z
N MET A 1 39.99 -24.74 11.66
CA MET A 1 39.27 -23.87 10.68
C MET A 1 38.36 -22.99 11.49
N GLU A 2 38.71 -21.73 11.69
CA GLU A 2 37.80 -20.75 12.26
C GLU A 2 36.60 -20.63 11.32
N LYS A 3 35.41 -20.89 11.83
CA LYS A 3 34.17 -20.67 11.07
C LYS A 3 34.15 -19.17 10.70
N LYS A 4 34.11 -18.84 9.39
CA LYS A 4 33.84 -17.46 8.98
C LYS A 4 32.62 -16.96 9.76
N PRO A 5 32.69 -15.76 10.33
CA PRO A 5 31.57 -15.20 11.08
C PRO A 5 30.33 -15.20 10.17
N GLU A 6 29.22 -15.65 10.70
CA GLU A 6 27.97 -15.74 9.97
C GLU A 6 27.51 -14.34 9.55
N SER A 7 27.13 -14.15 8.28
CA SER A 7 26.69 -12.86 7.75
C SER A 7 25.42 -12.38 8.45
N ILE A 8 25.42 -11.13 8.92
CA ILE A 8 24.23 -10.47 9.45
C ILE A 8 23.33 -9.90 8.35
N PHE A 9 23.77 -9.97 7.11
CA PHE A 9 23.06 -9.34 5.99
C PHE A 9 22.19 -10.32 5.23
N ILE A 10 21.00 -9.87 4.82
CA ILE A 10 20.04 -10.58 3.97
C ILE A 10 19.88 -9.79 2.68
N ASN A 11 19.87 -10.49 1.52
CA ASN A 11 19.61 -9.85 0.23
C ASN A 11 18.24 -9.17 0.21
N ARG A 12 18.18 -7.98 -0.35
CA ARG A 12 17.01 -7.13 -0.36
C ARG A 12 15.81 -7.77 -1.08
N GLU A 13 16.05 -8.43 -2.23
CA GLU A 13 14.98 -8.98 -3.05
C GLU A 13 14.44 -10.28 -2.44
N LEU A 14 15.30 -11.09 -1.83
CA LEU A 14 14.90 -12.29 -1.08
C LEU A 14 14.10 -11.89 0.18
N SER A 15 14.54 -10.86 0.90
CA SER A 15 13.79 -10.32 2.03
C SER A 15 12.42 -9.79 1.63
N TRP A 16 12.30 -9.19 0.43
CA TRP A 16 11.02 -8.75 -0.11
C TRP A 16 10.09 -9.95 -0.41
N LEU A 17 10.62 -11.03 -0.99
CA LEU A 17 9.85 -12.26 -1.22
C LEU A 17 9.40 -12.90 0.09
N ASP A 18 10.22 -12.85 1.14
CA ASP A 18 9.84 -13.30 2.48
C ASP A 18 8.73 -12.44 3.09
N PHE A 19 8.74 -11.13 2.85
CA PHE A 19 7.61 -10.27 3.21
C PHE A 19 6.33 -10.70 2.47
N ASP A 20 6.39 -10.90 1.16
CA ASP A 20 5.20 -11.29 0.40
C ASP A 20 4.72 -12.71 0.75
N SER A 21 5.64 -13.60 1.16
CA SER A 21 5.30 -14.88 1.79
C SER A 21 4.47 -14.72 3.08
N ARG A 22 4.76 -13.70 3.90
CA ARG A 22 3.98 -13.39 5.11
C ARG A 22 2.58 -12.86 4.78
N VAL A 23 2.45 -12.07 3.71
CA VAL A 23 1.16 -11.64 3.16
C VAL A 23 0.34 -12.84 2.69
N LEU A 24 0.95 -13.72 1.86
CA LEU A 24 0.31 -14.93 1.36
C LEU A 24 -0.13 -15.87 2.49
N ALA A 25 0.62 -15.93 3.59
CA ALA A 25 0.28 -16.80 4.72
C ALA A 25 -1.07 -16.45 5.35
N LEU A 26 -1.54 -15.20 5.26
CA LEU A 26 -2.87 -14.79 5.74
C LEU A 26 -4.00 -15.41 4.90
N ALA A 27 -3.76 -15.73 3.63
CA ALA A 27 -4.73 -16.46 2.82
C ALA A 27 -5.00 -17.89 3.33
N LYS A 28 -4.06 -18.48 4.08
CA LYS A 28 -4.21 -19.81 4.71
C LYS A 28 -4.78 -19.73 6.13
N GLU A 29 -4.59 -18.62 6.83
CA GLU A 29 -4.85 -18.46 8.26
C GLU A 29 -6.35 -18.55 8.56
N LYS A 30 -6.81 -19.59 9.29
CA LYS A 30 -8.23 -19.82 9.55
C LYS A 30 -8.87 -18.78 10.50
N THR A 31 -8.07 -18.06 11.26
CA THR A 31 -8.53 -16.96 12.12
C THR A 31 -8.87 -15.70 11.33
N VAL A 32 -8.40 -15.61 10.07
CA VAL A 32 -8.76 -14.55 9.13
C VAL A 32 -10.07 -14.91 8.43
N PRO A 33 -11.07 -14.02 8.37
CA PRO A 33 -12.35 -14.27 7.68
C PRO A 33 -12.14 -14.66 6.21
N LEU A 34 -12.97 -15.53 5.66
CA LEU A 34 -12.77 -16.14 4.32
C LEU A 34 -12.66 -15.11 3.19
N GLY A 35 -13.52 -14.08 3.17
CA GLY A 35 -13.47 -13.01 2.17
C GLY A 35 -12.19 -12.19 2.25
N GLU A 36 -11.64 -11.97 3.45
CA GLU A 36 -10.34 -11.31 3.62
C GLU A 36 -9.18 -12.20 3.18
N ARG A 37 -9.25 -13.51 3.41
CA ARG A 37 -8.25 -14.47 2.91
C ARG A 37 -8.15 -14.42 1.37
N ILE A 38 -9.28 -14.27 0.68
CA ILE A 38 -9.32 -14.06 -0.79
C ILE A 38 -8.60 -12.76 -1.17
N LYS A 39 -8.84 -11.67 -0.42
CA LYS A 39 -8.15 -10.40 -0.65
C LYS A 39 -6.64 -10.52 -0.42
N PHE A 40 -6.18 -11.26 0.59
CA PHE A 40 -4.74 -11.48 0.81
C PHE A 40 -4.09 -12.28 -0.32
N ALA A 41 -4.78 -13.25 -0.92
CA ALA A 41 -4.30 -13.91 -2.13
C ALA A 41 -4.21 -12.94 -3.33
N ALA A 42 -5.16 -12.01 -3.46
CA ALA A 42 -5.12 -10.95 -4.47
C ALA A 42 -3.97 -9.97 -4.24
N ILE A 43 -3.73 -9.56 -2.99
CA ILE A 43 -2.61 -8.67 -2.60
C ILE A 43 -1.27 -9.31 -2.94
N PHE A 44 -1.07 -10.59 -2.59
CA PHE A 44 0.13 -11.34 -2.95
C PHE A 44 0.41 -11.29 -4.45
N GLY A 45 -0.59 -11.59 -5.28
CA GLY A 45 -0.39 -11.57 -6.73
C GLY A 45 -0.15 -10.16 -7.30
N SER A 46 -0.80 -9.14 -6.76
CA SER A 46 -0.56 -7.74 -7.14
C SER A 46 0.85 -7.28 -6.74
N ASN A 47 1.31 -7.65 -5.56
CA ASN A 47 2.67 -7.39 -5.10
C ASN A 47 3.70 -8.09 -6.01
N MET A 48 3.43 -9.35 -6.37
CA MET A 48 4.29 -10.11 -7.28
C MET A 48 4.37 -9.47 -8.67
N ASP A 49 3.26 -8.94 -9.20
CA ASP A 49 3.25 -8.18 -10.45
C ASP A 49 4.16 -6.94 -10.36
N GLU A 50 4.03 -6.16 -9.30
CA GLU A 50 4.89 -4.98 -9.09
C GLU A 50 6.36 -5.38 -8.94
N PHE A 51 6.65 -6.45 -8.22
CA PHE A 51 8.00 -6.98 -8.06
C PHE A 51 8.66 -7.32 -9.41
N PHE A 52 7.94 -8.01 -10.29
CA PHE A 52 8.44 -8.32 -11.62
C PHE A 52 8.59 -7.07 -12.49
N MET A 53 7.58 -6.19 -12.49
CA MET A 53 7.60 -4.97 -13.30
C MET A 53 8.73 -4.02 -12.91
N VAL A 54 9.06 -3.94 -11.62
CA VAL A 54 9.97 -2.93 -11.09
C VAL A 54 11.34 -3.54 -10.75
N ARG A 55 11.36 -4.61 -9.95
CA ARG A 55 12.62 -5.13 -9.39
C ARG A 55 13.31 -6.11 -10.32
N VAL A 56 12.59 -7.14 -10.77
CA VAL A 56 13.15 -8.11 -11.73
C VAL A 56 13.43 -7.41 -13.06
N GLY A 57 12.56 -6.48 -13.49
CA GLY A 57 12.80 -5.65 -14.66
C GLY A 57 14.11 -4.86 -14.57
N SER A 58 14.31 -4.13 -13.48
CA SER A 58 15.56 -3.37 -13.25
C SER A 58 16.81 -4.27 -13.15
N LEU A 59 16.70 -5.44 -12.48
CA LEU A 59 17.80 -6.41 -12.43
C LEU A 59 18.11 -6.96 -13.82
N TYR A 60 17.08 -7.23 -14.64
CA TYR A 60 17.27 -7.69 -16.01
C TYR A 60 18.04 -6.67 -16.85
N ASP A 61 17.63 -5.40 -16.79
CA ASP A 61 18.33 -4.34 -17.51
C ASP A 61 19.81 -4.24 -17.08
N GLN A 62 20.08 -4.38 -15.77
CA GLN A 62 21.45 -4.43 -15.25
C GLN A 62 22.26 -5.61 -15.80
N THR A 63 21.66 -6.78 -16.08
CA THR A 63 22.40 -7.89 -16.72
C THR A 63 22.82 -7.59 -18.15
N LEU A 64 22.16 -6.66 -18.83
CA LEU A 64 22.50 -6.23 -20.19
C LEU A 64 23.61 -5.17 -20.21
N LEU A 65 23.84 -4.51 -19.09
CA LEU A 65 24.93 -3.52 -18.95
C LEU A 65 26.25 -4.22 -18.67
N LYS A 66 27.35 -3.76 -19.29
CA LYS A 66 28.71 -4.29 -19.07
C LYS A 66 29.32 -3.90 -17.71
N ASN A 67 28.55 -3.29 -16.81
CA ASN A 67 29.02 -2.89 -15.49
C ASN A 67 28.71 -4.00 -14.45
N ASN A 68 29.70 -4.36 -13.64
CA ASN A 68 29.56 -5.33 -12.54
C ASN A 68 28.94 -4.70 -11.28
N LYS A 69 27.84 -3.95 -11.44
CA LYS A 69 27.17 -3.34 -10.29
C LYS A 69 26.57 -4.43 -9.41
N THR A 70 26.90 -4.42 -8.13
CA THR A 70 26.41 -5.37 -7.14
C THR A 70 25.43 -4.73 -6.19
N ASP A 71 24.64 -5.57 -5.48
CA ASP A 71 23.82 -5.14 -4.36
C ASP A 71 24.69 -4.54 -3.24
N ASN A 72 24.22 -3.48 -2.60
CA ASN A 72 24.97 -2.72 -1.62
C ASN A 72 25.13 -3.41 -0.25
N VAL A 73 24.44 -4.51 -0.01
CA VAL A 73 24.40 -5.19 1.29
C VAL A 73 25.06 -6.58 1.20
N THR A 74 24.66 -7.38 0.21
CA THR A 74 25.15 -8.75 0.03
C THR A 74 26.18 -8.89 -1.09
N HIS A 75 26.41 -7.83 -1.86
CA HIS A 75 27.33 -7.76 -3.00
C HIS A 75 27.03 -8.78 -4.11
N MET A 76 25.81 -9.29 -4.19
CA MET A 76 25.36 -10.15 -5.28
C MET A 76 25.21 -9.34 -6.57
N THR A 77 25.65 -9.90 -7.68
CA THR A 77 25.39 -9.36 -9.03
C THR A 77 23.90 -9.48 -9.38
N ALA A 78 23.44 -8.75 -10.39
CA ALA A 78 22.06 -8.84 -10.87
C ALA A 78 21.69 -10.27 -11.32
N ALA A 79 22.60 -10.97 -11.97
CA ALA A 79 22.40 -12.35 -12.43
C ALA A 79 22.26 -13.33 -11.25
N GLU A 80 23.11 -13.22 -10.22
CA GLU A 80 23.04 -14.04 -9.00
C GLU A 80 21.74 -13.78 -8.24
N GLN A 81 21.29 -12.51 -8.15
CA GLN A 81 20.02 -12.19 -7.55
C GLN A 81 18.84 -12.81 -8.31
N ILE A 82 18.81 -12.73 -9.65
CA ILE A 82 17.76 -13.35 -10.47
C ILE A 82 17.77 -14.88 -10.28
N ALA A 83 18.93 -15.51 -10.26
CA ALA A 83 19.08 -16.94 -10.03
C ALA A 83 18.53 -17.38 -8.66
N ALA A 84 18.69 -16.56 -7.63
CA ALA A 84 18.15 -16.81 -6.29
C ALA A 84 16.63 -16.51 -6.20
N ILE A 85 16.13 -15.49 -6.91
CA ILE A 85 14.72 -15.11 -6.96
C ILE A 85 13.85 -16.19 -7.59
N THR A 86 14.30 -16.76 -8.71
CA THR A 86 13.50 -17.68 -9.55
C THR A 86 12.93 -18.87 -8.78
N PRO A 87 13.72 -19.69 -8.05
CA PRO A 87 13.19 -20.83 -7.31
C PRO A 87 12.29 -20.39 -6.16
N ARG A 88 12.57 -19.25 -5.53
CA ARG A 88 11.74 -18.73 -4.45
C ARG A 88 10.37 -18.29 -4.95
N VAL A 89 10.29 -17.64 -6.12
CA VAL A 89 9.01 -17.30 -6.77
C VAL A 89 8.21 -18.54 -7.11
N ALA A 90 8.85 -19.58 -7.68
CA ALA A 90 8.17 -20.84 -8.02
C ALA A 90 7.58 -21.52 -6.76
N GLU A 91 8.31 -21.54 -5.66
CA GLU A 91 7.83 -22.05 -4.36
C GLU A 91 6.60 -21.27 -3.86
N LEU A 92 6.65 -19.92 -3.91
CA LEU A 92 5.55 -19.07 -3.45
C LEU A 92 4.32 -19.23 -4.34
N GLN A 93 4.50 -19.34 -5.66
CA GLN A 93 3.42 -19.60 -6.60
C GLN A 93 2.73 -20.95 -6.31
N ALA A 94 3.48 -22.01 -6.10
CA ALA A 94 2.92 -23.32 -5.73
C ALA A 94 2.13 -23.26 -4.41
N LYS A 95 2.59 -22.47 -3.42
CA LYS A 95 1.83 -22.23 -2.19
C LYS A 95 0.54 -21.46 -2.46
N CYS A 96 0.59 -20.42 -3.31
CA CYS A 96 -0.58 -19.63 -3.69
C CYS A 96 -1.65 -20.51 -4.36
N ASP A 97 -1.24 -21.36 -5.30
CA ASP A 97 -2.13 -22.30 -5.98
C ASP A 97 -2.82 -23.24 -5.00
N LYS A 98 -2.07 -23.83 -4.07
CA LYS A 98 -2.63 -24.69 -3.02
C LYS A 98 -3.62 -23.93 -2.14
N TYR A 99 -3.32 -22.68 -1.77
CA TYR A 99 -4.22 -21.89 -0.93
C TYR A 99 -5.47 -21.48 -1.70
N PHE A 100 -5.34 -21.15 -2.98
CA PHE A 100 -6.49 -20.84 -3.84
C PHE A 100 -7.45 -22.03 -3.94
N GLN A 101 -6.98 -23.25 -4.12
CA GLN A 101 -7.84 -24.45 -4.13
C GLN A 101 -8.60 -24.62 -2.80
N HIS A 102 -7.92 -24.38 -1.67
CA HIS A 102 -8.59 -24.40 -0.36
C HIS A 102 -9.65 -23.28 -0.21
N LEU A 103 -9.38 -22.08 -0.76
CA LEU A 103 -10.35 -20.97 -0.74
C LEU A 103 -11.58 -21.28 -1.58
N VAL A 104 -11.39 -21.85 -2.77
CA VAL A 104 -12.50 -22.30 -3.64
C VAL A 104 -13.35 -23.37 -2.94
N SER A 105 -12.71 -24.33 -2.28
CA SER A 105 -13.41 -25.38 -1.52
C SER A 105 -14.20 -24.79 -0.34
N ALA A 106 -13.64 -23.82 0.38
CA ALA A 106 -14.31 -23.14 1.48
C ALA A 106 -15.48 -22.26 0.98
N LEU A 107 -15.33 -21.57 -0.14
CA LEU A 107 -16.40 -20.79 -0.77
C LEU A 107 -17.56 -21.66 -1.19
N ALA A 108 -17.33 -22.89 -1.67
CA ALA A 108 -18.38 -23.80 -2.04
C ALA A 108 -19.25 -24.20 -0.83
N GLN A 109 -18.69 -24.25 0.39
CA GLN A 109 -19.42 -24.48 1.64
C GLN A 109 -20.30 -23.29 2.03
N GLU A 110 -19.90 -22.08 1.59
CA GLU A 110 -20.66 -20.83 1.81
C GLU A 110 -21.63 -20.49 0.66
N GLY A 111 -21.90 -21.46 -0.24
CA GLY A 111 -22.85 -21.29 -1.34
C GLY A 111 -22.27 -20.64 -2.61
N TYR A 112 -20.96 -20.42 -2.69
CA TYR A 112 -20.30 -19.90 -3.89
C TYR A 112 -19.47 -20.98 -4.59
N LYS A 113 -19.95 -21.50 -5.70
CA LYS A 113 -19.33 -22.58 -6.45
C LYS A 113 -18.56 -22.07 -7.68
N LYS A 114 -17.29 -22.44 -7.81
CA LYS A 114 -16.54 -22.22 -9.05
C LYS A 114 -17.07 -23.17 -10.13
N VAL A 115 -17.33 -22.63 -11.32
CA VAL A 115 -17.77 -23.40 -12.48
C VAL A 115 -16.64 -24.31 -12.96
N ASP A 116 -16.96 -25.60 -13.22
CA ASP A 116 -16.08 -26.54 -13.90
C ASP A 116 -16.62 -26.76 -15.31
N PHE A 117 -16.02 -26.09 -16.30
CA PHE A 117 -16.46 -26.16 -17.69
C PHE A 117 -16.34 -27.56 -18.31
N ALA A 118 -15.56 -28.46 -17.72
CA ALA A 118 -15.46 -29.85 -18.18
C ALA A 118 -16.64 -30.72 -17.72
N LYS A 119 -17.45 -30.23 -16.75
CA LYS A 119 -18.53 -31.00 -16.09
C LYS A 119 -19.85 -30.25 -16.04
N LEU A 120 -20.17 -29.49 -17.08
CA LEU A 120 -21.42 -28.73 -17.14
C LEU A 120 -22.62 -29.64 -17.33
N ALA A 121 -23.69 -29.39 -16.57
CA ALA A 121 -25.01 -29.95 -16.88
C ALA A 121 -25.58 -29.25 -18.12
N LYS A 122 -26.43 -29.97 -18.90
CA LYS A 122 -27.01 -29.42 -20.16
C LYS A 122 -27.60 -28.01 -20.04
N PRO A 123 -28.38 -27.64 -18.99
CA PRO A 123 -28.89 -26.29 -18.84
C PRO A 123 -27.79 -25.25 -18.64
N GLN A 124 -26.75 -25.59 -17.86
CA GLN A 124 -25.59 -24.72 -17.61
C GLN A 124 -24.75 -24.53 -18.88
N GLU A 125 -24.54 -25.62 -19.64
CA GLU A 125 -23.83 -25.56 -20.92
C GLU A 125 -24.58 -24.66 -21.92
N HIS A 126 -25.90 -24.79 -22.03
CA HIS A 126 -26.72 -23.93 -22.88
C HIS A 126 -26.61 -22.44 -22.46
N PHE A 127 -26.68 -22.17 -21.15
CA PHE A 127 -26.52 -20.81 -20.64
C PHE A 127 -25.16 -20.22 -20.98
N TRP A 128 -24.06 -20.90 -20.64
CA TRP A 128 -22.70 -20.40 -20.87
C TRP A 128 -22.37 -20.24 -22.35
N LYS A 129 -22.83 -21.17 -23.18
CA LYS A 129 -22.70 -21.07 -24.64
C LYS A 129 -23.45 -19.86 -25.19
N THR A 130 -24.66 -19.63 -24.73
CA THR A 130 -25.46 -18.48 -25.16
C THR A 130 -24.85 -17.18 -24.70
N TYR A 131 -24.37 -17.12 -23.45
CA TYR A 131 -23.65 -15.95 -22.92
C TYR A 131 -22.38 -15.66 -23.75
N PHE A 132 -21.56 -16.68 -24.02
CA PHE A 132 -20.37 -16.55 -24.84
C PHE A 132 -20.71 -15.98 -26.22
N GLN A 133 -21.71 -16.55 -26.89
CA GLN A 133 -22.10 -16.16 -28.25
C GLN A 133 -22.67 -14.74 -28.36
N ARG A 134 -23.43 -14.29 -27.35
CA ARG A 134 -24.11 -13.00 -27.38
C ARG A 134 -23.28 -11.87 -26.77
N GLU A 135 -22.59 -12.12 -25.68
CA GLU A 135 -21.96 -11.08 -24.89
C GLU A 135 -20.43 -11.00 -25.12
N LEU A 136 -19.76 -12.11 -25.42
CA LEU A 136 -18.30 -12.12 -25.55
C LEU A 136 -17.85 -12.18 -27.00
N LEU A 137 -18.32 -13.15 -27.76
CA LEU A 137 -17.84 -13.41 -29.12
C LEU A 137 -17.88 -12.18 -30.06
N PRO A 138 -18.90 -11.32 -30.04
CA PRO A 138 -18.93 -10.13 -30.92
C PRO A 138 -17.87 -9.08 -30.54
N LEU A 139 -17.33 -9.13 -29.33
CA LEU A 139 -16.33 -8.18 -28.82
C LEU A 139 -14.92 -8.73 -28.85
N LEU A 140 -14.74 -10.01 -29.21
CA LEU A 140 -13.42 -10.62 -29.32
C LEU A 140 -12.73 -10.16 -30.63
N SER A 141 -11.42 -9.92 -30.52
CA SER A 141 -10.58 -9.51 -31.66
C SER A 141 -9.48 -10.55 -31.90
N PRO A 142 -9.79 -11.71 -32.48
CA PRO A 142 -8.82 -12.74 -32.78
C PRO A 142 -7.81 -12.28 -33.82
N GLN A 143 -6.56 -12.68 -33.66
CA GLN A 143 -5.46 -12.37 -34.58
C GLN A 143 -4.76 -13.68 -34.97
N ILE A 144 -4.53 -13.86 -36.27
CA ILE A 144 -3.72 -15.00 -36.75
C ILE A 144 -2.27 -14.53 -36.84
N VAL A 145 -1.36 -15.40 -36.51
CA VAL A 145 0.10 -15.22 -36.61
C VAL A 145 0.63 -16.30 -37.54
N ASP A 146 1.09 -15.90 -38.71
CA ASP A 146 1.69 -16.75 -39.71
C ASP A 146 2.78 -15.98 -40.50
N SER A 147 3.16 -16.45 -41.68
CA SER A 147 4.16 -15.80 -42.54
C SER A 147 3.73 -14.42 -43.06
N ARG A 148 2.41 -14.16 -43.15
CA ARG A 148 1.83 -12.92 -43.67
C ARG A 148 1.41 -11.96 -42.57
N HIS A 149 1.10 -12.49 -41.37
CA HIS A 149 0.58 -11.72 -40.26
C HIS A 149 1.63 -11.75 -39.11
N PRO A 150 2.27 -10.60 -38.82
CA PRO A 150 3.31 -10.54 -37.80
C PRO A 150 2.75 -10.77 -36.39
N PHE A 151 3.64 -11.16 -35.47
CA PHE A 151 3.27 -11.33 -34.08
C PHE A 151 2.80 -10.01 -33.47
N PRO A 152 1.60 -9.94 -32.84
CA PRO A 152 1.04 -8.71 -32.32
C PRO A 152 1.80 -8.20 -31.08
N PHE A 153 1.68 -6.92 -30.81
CA PHE A 153 2.12 -6.38 -29.53
C PHE A 153 1.17 -6.83 -28.41
N LEU A 154 1.74 -7.44 -27.39
CA LEU A 154 1.00 -7.88 -26.20
C LEU A 154 1.16 -6.87 -25.07
N ASN A 155 0.05 -6.36 -24.54
CA ASN A 155 0.06 -5.38 -23.47
C ASN A 155 0.53 -5.99 -22.14
N ASN A 156 1.03 -5.12 -21.25
CA ASN A 156 1.45 -5.51 -19.93
C ASN A 156 0.25 -5.94 -19.06
N LYS A 157 0.36 -7.09 -18.41
CA LYS A 157 -0.61 -7.72 -17.50
C LYS A 157 -1.91 -8.20 -18.15
N ASP A 158 -2.08 -8.07 -19.47
CA ASP A 158 -3.24 -8.62 -20.16
C ASP A 158 -3.13 -10.15 -20.24
N ILE A 159 -4.29 -10.80 -20.20
CA ILE A 159 -4.42 -12.25 -20.43
C ILE A 159 -4.76 -12.45 -21.91
N TYR A 160 -4.20 -13.51 -22.46
CA TYR A 160 -4.42 -13.93 -23.83
C TYR A 160 -4.76 -15.41 -23.88
N TYR A 161 -5.68 -15.76 -24.76
CA TYR A 161 -5.81 -17.12 -25.24
C TYR A 161 -4.94 -17.29 -26.48
N ILE A 162 -4.24 -18.43 -26.61
CA ILE A 162 -3.48 -18.79 -27.78
C ILE A 162 -3.81 -20.22 -28.21
N ALA A 163 -3.97 -20.43 -29.51
CA ALA A 163 -4.17 -21.72 -30.12
C ALA A 163 -3.17 -21.96 -31.25
N GLN A 164 -2.66 -23.18 -31.36
CA GLN A 164 -2.00 -23.68 -32.52
C GLN A 164 -3.07 -24.22 -33.48
N LEU A 165 -3.14 -23.62 -34.64
CA LEU A 165 -4.16 -23.88 -35.68
C LEU A 165 -3.54 -24.68 -36.83
N HIS A 166 -4.31 -25.61 -37.35
CA HIS A 166 -3.97 -26.34 -38.57
C HIS A 166 -5.02 -26.10 -39.64
N SER A 167 -4.58 -25.58 -40.80
CA SER A 167 -5.40 -25.43 -41.99
C SER A 167 -4.90 -26.37 -43.06
N LYS A 168 -5.82 -26.96 -43.83
CA LYS A 168 -5.47 -27.88 -44.91
C LYS A 168 -4.59 -27.24 -46.01
N ASN A 169 -4.67 -25.92 -46.14
CA ASN A 169 -4.00 -25.18 -47.23
C ASN A 169 -2.77 -24.40 -46.78
N GLU A 170 -2.63 -24.07 -45.50
CA GLU A 170 -1.62 -23.11 -45.01
C GLU A 170 -0.68 -23.66 -43.92
N GLY A 171 -0.88 -24.95 -43.52
CA GLY A 171 -0.04 -25.56 -42.50
C GLY A 171 -0.34 -25.10 -41.08
N ILE A 172 0.70 -24.88 -40.27
CA ILE A 172 0.60 -24.50 -38.86
C ILE A 172 0.65 -22.97 -38.73
N SER A 173 -0.35 -22.39 -38.08
CA SER A 173 -0.41 -20.99 -37.67
C SER A 173 -0.81 -20.85 -36.20
N TYR A 174 -0.77 -19.66 -35.64
CA TYR A 174 -1.19 -19.43 -34.26
C TYR A 174 -2.34 -18.39 -34.23
N GLY A 175 -3.40 -18.72 -33.50
CA GLY A 175 -4.48 -17.78 -33.22
C GLY A 175 -4.30 -17.19 -31.82
N ILE A 176 -4.29 -15.86 -31.70
CA ILE A 176 -4.19 -15.14 -30.41
C ILE A 176 -5.46 -14.34 -30.20
N VAL A 177 -6.07 -14.45 -29.03
CA VAL A 177 -7.27 -13.69 -28.63
C VAL A 177 -6.99 -12.95 -27.34
N PRO A 178 -6.99 -11.60 -27.34
CA PRO A 178 -6.87 -10.83 -26.12
C PRO A 178 -8.15 -10.95 -25.29
N VAL A 179 -8.00 -11.16 -23.98
CA VAL A 179 -9.11 -11.08 -23.03
C VAL A 179 -9.26 -9.62 -22.62
N SER A 180 -10.19 -8.93 -23.24
CA SER A 180 -10.38 -7.49 -23.06
C SER A 180 -10.63 -7.11 -21.60
N SER A 181 -10.04 -5.99 -21.17
CA SER A 181 -10.32 -5.37 -19.86
C SER A 181 -11.74 -4.80 -19.73
N GLN A 182 -12.47 -4.69 -20.82
CA GLN A 182 -13.88 -4.28 -20.84
C GLN A 182 -14.82 -5.38 -20.34
N PHE A 183 -14.37 -6.64 -20.36
CA PHE A 183 -15.18 -7.75 -19.84
C PHE A 183 -15.21 -7.74 -18.30
N GLU A 184 -16.36 -8.10 -17.76
CA GLU A 184 -16.46 -8.51 -16.36
C GLU A 184 -15.53 -9.70 -16.13
N ARG A 185 -14.53 -9.53 -15.22
CA ARG A 185 -13.50 -10.56 -15.00
C ARG A 185 -14.04 -11.79 -14.30
N VAL A 186 -15.05 -11.62 -13.44
CA VAL A 186 -15.69 -12.70 -12.71
C VAL A 186 -17.17 -12.67 -13.02
N LEU A 187 -17.65 -13.72 -13.65
CA LEU A 187 -19.05 -13.89 -14.01
C LEU A 187 -19.78 -14.64 -12.91
N PHE A 188 -21.01 -14.22 -12.60
CA PHE A 188 -21.83 -14.84 -11.57
C PHE A 188 -23.18 -15.24 -12.13
N VAL A 189 -23.63 -16.47 -11.78
CA VAL A 189 -24.92 -17.02 -12.17
C VAL A 189 -25.55 -17.69 -10.97
N LYS A 190 -26.82 -17.40 -10.70
CA LYS A 190 -27.58 -18.14 -9.68
C LYS A 190 -28.05 -19.48 -10.22
N ASP A 191 -27.82 -20.54 -9.45
CA ASP A 191 -28.30 -21.90 -9.70
C ASP A 191 -28.98 -22.41 -8.43
N GLY A 192 -30.30 -22.17 -8.32
CA GLY A 192 -31.06 -22.36 -7.09
C GLY A 192 -30.55 -21.43 -5.98
N GLU A 193 -30.18 -22.00 -4.84
CA GLU A 193 -29.63 -21.27 -3.69
C GLU A 193 -28.12 -21.02 -3.83
N THR A 194 -27.46 -21.67 -4.78
CA THR A 194 -26.02 -21.54 -5.00
C THR A 194 -25.72 -20.42 -6.00
N THR A 195 -24.69 -19.63 -5.74
CA THR A 195 -24.13 -18.68 -6.69
C THR A 195 -22.91 -19.31 -7.35
N CYS A 196 -23.02 -19.65 -8.63
CA CYS A 196 -21.89 -20.13 -9.42
C CYS A 196 -21.05 -18.96 -9.93
N PHE A 197 -19.72 -19.09 -9.93
CA PHE A 197 -18.83 -18.10 -10.51
C PHE A 197 -17.79 -18.71 -11.45
N ALA A 198 -17.42 -17.95 -12.49
CA ALA A 198 -16.39 -18.31 -13.45
C ALA A 198 -15.50 -17.12 -13.78
N PHE A 199 -14.24 -17.36 -14.12
CA PHE A 199 -13.40 -16.33 -14.73
C PHE A 199 -13.65 -16.28 -16.23
N VAL A 200 -13.76 -15.06 -16.78
CA VAL A 200 -14.15 -14.86 -18.19
C VAL A 200 -13.17 -15.50 -19.16
N GLU A 201 -11.87 -15.53 -18.82
CA GLU A 201 -10.85 -16.22 -19.62
C GLU A 201 -11.08 -17.73 -19.74
N GLU A 202 -11.61 -18.37 -18.68
CA GLU A 202 -11.94 -19.79 -18.67
C GLU A 202 -13.10 -20.08 -19.64
N LEU A 203 -14.09 -19.21 -19.66
CA LEU A 203 -15.24 -19.30 -20.58
C LEU A 203 -14.79 -19.09 -22.02
N ILE A 204 -13.92 -18.10 -22.27
CA ILE A 204 -13.35 -17.86 -23.62
C ILE A 204 -12.56 -19.08 -24.06
N ALA A 205 -11.68 -19.63 -23.22
CA ALA A 205 -10.88 -20.80 -23.57
C ALA A 205 -11.74 -22.03 -23.86
N HIS A 206 -12.86 -22.21 -23.15
CA HIS A 206 -13.76 -23.36 -23.35
C HIS A 206 -14.46 -23.32 -24.72
N TYR A 207 -14.87 -22.14 -25.19
CA TYR A 207 -15.56 -22.00 -26.48
C TYR A 207 -14.67 -21.47 -27.63
N ALA A 208 -13.38 -21.33 -27.41
CA ALA A 208 -12.44 -20.71 -28.35
C ALA A 208 -12.37 -21.41 -29.71
N ALA A 209 -12.62 -22.74 -29.78
CA ALA A 209 -12.68 -23.46 -31.03
C ALA A 209 -13.72 -22.90 -31.99
N THR A 210 -14.79 -22.27 -31.52
CA THR A 210 -15.81 -21.63 -32.35
C THR A 210 -15.34 -20.32 -33.00
N ILE A 211 -14.31 -19.68 -32.42
CA ILE A 211 -13.68 -18.46 -32.95
C ILE A 211 -12.90 -18.79 -34.22
N PHE A 212 -12.24 -19.93 -34.24
CA PHE A 212 -11.35 -20.38 -35.32
C PHE A 212 -12.01 -21.47 -36.21
N SER A 213 -13.29 -21.33 -36.50
CA SER A 213 -14.09 -22.33 -37.22
C SER A 213 -13.56 -22.74 -38.60
N ALA A 214 -12.72 -21.92 -39.25
CA ALA A 214 -12.05 -22.23 -40.51
C ALA A 214 -10.80 -23.11 -40.34
N SER A 215 -10.33 -23.38 -39.16
CA SER A 215 -9.13 -24.13 -38.83
C SER A 215 -9.40 -25.15 -37.72
N THR A 216 -8.55 -26.17 -37.60
CA THR A 216 -8.59 -27.12 -36.49
C THR A 216 -7.67 -26.64 -35.38
N VAL A 217 -8.20 -26.44 -34.16
CA VAL A 217 -7.41 -26.18 -32.97
C VAL A 217 -6.73 -27.47 -32.52
N GLN A 218 -5.39 -27.53 -32.62
CA GLN A 218 -4.61 -28.68 -32.21
C GLN A 218 -4.18 -28.61 -30.75
N LYS A 219 -3.72 -27.44 -30.33
CA LYS A 219 -3.21 -27.14 -28.98
C LYS A 219 -3.64 -25.74 -28.57
N GLN A 220 -3.85 -25.55 -27.28
CA GLN A 220 -4.30 -24.24 -26.77
C GLN A 220 -3.86 -24.02 -25.35
N CYS A 221 -3.73 -22.76 -24.93
CA CYS A 221 -3.59 -22.38 -23.52
C CYS A 221 -3.96 -20.92 -23.28
N LEU A 222 -4.19 -20.58 -22.01
CA LEU A 222 -4.22 -19.21 -21.51
C LEU A 222 -2.83 -18.80 -21.03
N PHE A 223 -2.44 -17.58 -21.31
CA PHE A 223 -1.19 -17.02 -20.81
C PHE A 223 -1.29 -15.54 -20.51
N ARG A 224 -0.34 -15.03 -19.73
CA ARG A 224 -0.24 -13.64 -19.31
C ARG A 224 1.19 -13.15 -19.43
N VAL A 225 1.37 -11.92 -19.89
CA VAL A 225 2.68 -11.25 -20.04
C VAL A 225 2.84 -10.19 -18.98
N THR A 226 3.97 -10.18 -18.26
CA THR A 226 4.38 -9.06 -17.43
C THR A 226 5.59 -8.37 -18.09
N ARG A 227 5.51 -7.04 -18.26
CA ARG A 227 6.59 -6.24 -18.86
C ARG A 227 7.30 -5.42 -17.80
N ASN A 228 8.54 -5.09 -18.05
CA ASN A 228 9.28 -4.09 -17.28
C ASN A 228 8.48 -2.77 -17.28
N ALA A 229 8.48 -2.06 -16.16
CA ALA A 229 7.85 -0.75 -16.02
C ALA A 229 8.77 0.25 -15.30
N ASP A 230 10.04 -0.09 -15.12
CA ASP A 230 11.03 0.74 -14.46
C ASP A 230 11.80 1.56 -15.49
N ILE A 231 11.26 2.72 -15.87
CA ILE A 231 11.98 3.75 -16.62
C ILE A 231 12.36 4.86 -15.64
N THR A 232 13.63 5.26 -15.66
CA THR A 232 14.12 6.45 -14.95
C THR A 232 14.09 7.67 -15.86
N VAL A 233 13.94 8.85 -15.28
CA VAL A 233 13.94 10.14 -16.03
C VAL A 233 15.31 10.41 -16.67
N ASP A 234 16.38 9.80 -16.14
CA ASP A 234 17.76 9.96 -16.63
C ASP A 234 17.95 9.49 -18.09
N GLU A 235 17.01 8.71 -18.65
CA GLU A 235 17.04 8.24 -20.04
C GLU A 235 16.33 9.18 -21.03
N GLY A 236 15.68 10.24 -20.54
CA GLY A 236 15.07 11.28 -21.35
C GLY A 236 15.82 12.59 -21.16
N MET A 237 16.64 13.00 -22.11
CA MET A 237 17.29 14.30 -22.10
C MET A 237 16.28 15.39 -21.71
N MET A 238 16.47 16.03 -20.56
CA MET A 238 15.72 17.20 -20.17
C MET A 238 16.23 18.37 -21.02
N ASP A 239 15.46 18.75 -22.00
CA ASP A 239 15.52 20.07 -22.54
C ASP A 239 14.91 21.02 -21.50
N HIS A 240 15.67 22.00 -21.00
CA HIS A 240 15.23 22.88 -19.92
C HIS A 240 13.99 23.72 -20.28
N ASP A 241 13.61 23.74 -21.55
CA ASP A 241 12.45 24.48 -22.05
C ASP A 241 11.16 23.66 -22.14
N VAL A 242 11.16 22.37 -21.76
CA VAL A 242 9.97 21.50 -21.85
C VAL A 242 9.31 21.33 -20.46
N ASP A 243 7.99 21.46 -20.41
CA ASP A 243 7.20 21.22 -19.19
C ASP A 243 7.43 19.78 -18.68
N PHE A 244 7.85 19.65 -17.43
CA PHE A 244 8.13 18.35 -16.80
C PHE A 244 6.94 17.37 -16.86
N ARG A 245 5.71 17.85 -16.91
CA ARG A 245 4.51 17.05 -17.11
C ARG A 245 4.47 16.40 -18.49
N ASP A 246 4.92 17.09 -19.53
CA ASP A 246 4.98 16.56 -20.89
C ASP A 246 6.04 15.49 -21.00
N VAL A 247 7.23 15.71 -20.38
CA VAL A 247 8.28 14.69 -20.25
C VAL A 247 7.74 13.44 -19.57
N MET A 248 7.04 13.58 -18.46
CA MET A 248 6.45 12.44 -17.74
C MET A 248 5.38 11.72 -18.57
N SER A 249 4.54 12.45 -19.31
CA SER A 249 3.53 11.87 -20.19
C SER A 249 4.16 11.06 -21.35
N GLU A 250 5.28 11.54 -21.91
CA GLU A 250 6.04 10.83 -22.92
C GLU A 250 6.70 9.54 -22.38
N LEU A 251 7.29 9.62 -21.18
CA LEU A 251 7.87 8.46 -20.48
C LEU A 251 6.80 7.38 -20.20
N LEU A 252 5.59 7.78 -19.82
CA LEU A 252 4.48 6.84 -19.61
C LEU A 252 4.11 6.11 -20.92
N LYS A 253 4.16 6.77 -22.07
CA LYS A 253 3.96 6.13 -23.39
C LYS A 253 5.08 5.13 -23.71
N LYS A 254 6.35 5.49 -23.47
CA LYS A 254 7.51 4.61 -23.68
C LYS A 254 7.47 3.39 -22.76
N ARG A 255 7.10 3.55 -21.48
CA ARG A 255 6.98 2.46 -20.50
C ARG A 255 6.10 1.30 -20.99
N ARG A 256 5.04 1.57 -21.76
CA ARG A 256 4.14 0.54 -22.28
C ARG A 256 4.82 -0.44 -23.24
N LYS A 257 5.95 -0.07 -23.83
CA LYS A 257 6.66 -0.85 -24.87
C LYS A 257 7.90 -1.60 -24.34
N LEU A 258 8.17 -1.57 -23.04
CA LEU A 258 9.35 -2.21 -22.46
C LEU A 258 9.32 -3.74 -22.57
N ALA A 259 10.50 -4.36 -22.38
CA ALA A 259 10.72 -5.79 -22.51
C ALA A 259 9.79 -6.64 -21.63
N ALA A 260 9.38 -7.81 -22.13
CA ALA A 260 8.70 -8.81 -21.33
C ALA A 260 9.68 -9.44 -20.30
N VAL A 261 9.27 -9.51 -19.03
CA VAL A 261 10.12 -10.02 -17.92
C VAL A 261 9.56 -11.27 -17.29
N ARG A 262 8.29 -11.62 -17.53
CA ARG A 262 7.67 -12.86 -17.04
C ARG A 262 6.57 -13.32 -17.98
N LEU A 263 6.47 -14.64 -18.18
CA LEU A 263 5.32 -15.31 -18.77
C LEU A 263 4.67 -16.22 -17.73
N GLN A 264 3.36 -16.14 -17.63
CA GLN A 264 2.54 -17.01 -16.79
C GLN A 264 1.59 -17.80 -17.69
N PHE A 265 1.46 -19.09 -17.40
CA PHE A 265 0.64 -20.02 -18.17
C PHE A 265 -0.36 -20.74 -17.26
N TRP A 266 -1.50 -21.07 -17.81
CA TRP A 266 -2.39 -22.02 -17.16
C TRP A 266 -1.82 -23.43 -17.20
N PRO A 267 -2.30 -24.34 -16.32
CA PRO A 267 -1.81 -25.73 -16.30
C PRO A 267 -1.84 -26.38 -17.67
N ASP A 268 -0.93 -27.32 -17.88
CA ASP A 268 -0.85 -28.14 -19.09
C ASP A 268 -0.59 -27.36 -20.39
N ALA A 269 0.05 -26.18 -20.27
CA ALA A 269 0.45 -25.41 -21.45
C ALA A 269 1.39 -26.23 -22.34
N PRO A 270 1.04 -26.43 -23.65
CA PRO A 270 1.85 -27.21 -24.57
C PRO A 270 3.23 -26.58 -24.78
N GLN A 271 4.29 -27.39 -24.71
CA GLN A 271 5.68 -26.92 -24.76
C GLN A 271 6.00 -26.17 -26.05
N GLU A 272 5.36 -26.54 -27.17
CA GLU A 272 5.53 -25.85 -28.44
C GLU A 272 4.97 -24.41 -28.41
N ILE A 273 3.84 -24.22 -27.75
CA ILE A 273 3.27 -22.88 -27.53
C ILE A 273 4.15 -22.06 -26.58
N VAL A 274 4.60 -22.68 -25.49
CA VAL A 274 5.52 -22.02 -24.52
C VAL A 274 6.80 -21.60 -25.24
N LYS A 275 7.41 -22.47 -26.04
CA LYS A 275 8.62 -22.16 -26.83
C LYS A 275 8.35 -21.03 -27.82
N PHE A 276 7.26 -21.12 -28.59
CA PHE A 276 6.88 -20.09 -29.55
C PHE A 276 6.77 -18.70 -28.90
N LEU A 277 6.07 -18.60 -27.78
CA LEU A 277 5.89 -17.33 -27.06
C LEU A 277 7.20 -16.80 -26.47
N ARG A 278 8.04 -17.70 -25.90
CA ARG A 278 9.34 -17.33 -25.40
C ARG A 278 10.25 -16.76 -26.49
N ASP A 279 10.28 -17.41 -27.64
CA ASP A 279 11.10 -16.96 -28.77
C ASP A 279 10.61 -15.59 -29.32
N LYS A 280 9.29 -15.38 -29.43
CA LYS A 280 8.69 -14.12 -29.89
C LYS A 280 8.85 -12.97 -28.89
N LEU A 281 8.82 -13.24 -27.61
CA LEU A 281 8.89 -12.24 -26.54
C LEU A 281 10.28 -12.12 -25.89
N VAL A 282 11.23 -12.95 -26.33
CA VAL A 282 12.62 -13.00 -25.84
C VAL A 282 12.64 -13.19 -24.30
N VAL A 283 11.85 -14.16 -23.79
CA VAL A 283 11.79 -14.46 -22.36
C VAL A 283 12.50 -15.77 -22.05
N PRO A 284 13.51 -15.80 -21.16
CA PRO A 284 14.18 -17.01 -20.73
C PRO A 284 13.24 -18.04 -20.08
N ALA A 285 13.63 -19.33 -20.10
CA ALA A 285 12.81 -20.42 -19.57
C ALA A 285 12.52 -20.28 -18.07
N ASP A 286 13.49 -19.82 -17.32
CA ASP A 286 13.44 -19.61 -15.87
C ASP A 286 12.48 -18.48 -15.42
N ARG A 287 11.90 -17.74 -16.36
CA ARG A 287 10.88 -16.70 -16.13
C ARG A 287 9.51 -17.08 -16.66
N CYS A 288 9.32 -18.35 -16.96
CA CYS A 288 8.05 -18.95 -17.36
C CYS A 288 7.47 -19.73 -16.17
N TYR A 289 6.29 -19.36 -15.71
CA TYR A 289 5.65 -19.96 -14.55
C TYR A 289 4.28 -20.54 -14.93
N THR A 290 3.99 -21.72 -14.44
CA THR A 290 2.66 -22.35 -14.58
C THR A 290 1.92 -22.21 -13.25
N GLN A 291 0.61 -21.89 -13.29
CA GLN A 291 -0.20 -21.72 -12.09
C GLN A 291 -1.65 -22.18 -12.30
N THR A 292 -2.30 -22.65 -11.23
CA THR A 292 -3.72 -23.04 -11.19
C THR A 292 -4.61 -21.96 -10.58
N SER A 293 -4.02 -21.00 -9.87
CA SER A 293 -4.71 -19.78 -9.44
C SER A 293 -4.94 -18.85 -10.63
N PRO A 294 -5.90 -17.89 -10.54
CA PRO A 294 -6.15 -16.97 -11.64
C PRO A 294 -4.90 -16.24 -12.13
N LEU A 295 -4.70 -16.18 -13.45
CA LEU A 295 -3.57 -15.46 -14.06
C LEU A 295 -3.58 -13.96 -13.70
N ASP A 296 -4.76 -13.37 -13.54
CA ASP A 296 -4.97 -12.03 -12.98
C ASP A 296 -5.51 -12.15 -11.56
N SER A 297 -4.63 -12.05 -10.57
CA SER A 297 -5.01 -12.07 -9.15
C SER A 297 -5.92 -10.90 -8.75
N GLY A 298 -5.93 -9.80 -9.54
CA GLY A 298 -6.84 -8.67 -9.32
C GLY A 298 -8.31 -9.06 -9.41
N SER A 299 -8.65 -10.12 -10.16
CA SER A 299 -10.00 -10.69 -10.25
C SER A 299 -10.53 -11.18 -8.90
N LEU A 300 -9.64 -11.57 -7.97
CA LEU A 300 -10.02 -12.01 -6.62
C LEU A 300 -10.57 -10.86 -5.75
N PHE A 301 -10.14 -9.60 -5.98
CA PHE A 301 -10.78 -8.44 -5.33
C PHE A 301 -12.22 -8.27 -5.80
N LYS A 302 -12.49 -8.50 -7.10
CA LYS A 302 -13.85 -8.43 -7.65
C LYS A 302 -14.73 -9.55 -7.10
N LEU A 303 -14.18 -10.77 -6.99
CA LEU A 303 -14.84 -11.91 -6.35
C LEU A 303 -15.23 -11.59 -4.89
N ALA A 304 -14.26 -11.12 -4.09
CA ALA A 304 -14.52 -10.74 -2.69
C ALA A 304 -15.52 -9.58 -2.58
N GLY A 305 -15.42 -8.57 -3.46
CA GLY A 305 -16.33 -7.43 -3.51
C GLY A 305 -17.77 -7.83 -3.80
N ARG A 306 -17.99 -8.77 -4.73
CA ARG A 306 -19.32 -9.29 -5.03
C ARG A 306 -19.92 -10.06 -3.86
N ILE A 307 -19.14 -10.96 -3.24
CA ILE A 307 -19.56 -11.72 -2.06
C ILE A 307 -19.95 -10.76 -0.91
N SER A 308 -19.18 -9.70 -0.69
CA SER A 308 -19.47 -8.66 0.30
C SER A 308 -20.75 -7.88 -0.01
N GLY A 309 -21.07 -7.69 -1.30
CA GLY A 309 -22.26 -6.95 -1.76
C GLY A 309 -23.57 -7.74 -1.69
N ASP A 310 -23.51 -9.06 -1.63
CA ASP A 310 -24.71 -9.91 -1.61
C ASP A 310 -25.46 -9.91 -0.26
N GLY A 311 -25.01 -9.14 0.74
CA GLY A 311 -25.76 -8.78 1.97
C GLY A 311 -25.93 -9.87 3.02
N GLY A 312 -25.76 -11.15 2.67
CA GLY A 312 -25.95 -12.31 3.56
C GLY A 312 -24.65 -12.81 4.24
N HIS A 313 -23.49 -12.34 3.81
CA HIS A 313 -22.20 -12.97 4.13
C HIS A 313 -21.23 -12.04 4.87
N THR A 314 -21.75 -11.15 5.73
CA THR A 314 -20.95 -10.21 6.52
C THR A 314 -19.94 -10.90 7.44
N ALA A 315 -20.24 -12.13 7.89
CA ALA A 315 -19.32 -12.93 8.72
C ALA A 315 -18.05 -13.39 7.98
N LEU A 316 -18.05 -13.37 6.64
CA LEU A 316 -16.90 -13.71 5.83
C LEU A 316 -15.87 -12.57 5.74
N PHE A 317 -16.16 -11.41 6.31
CA PHE A 317 -15.29 -10.23 6.28
C PHE A 317 -15.05 -9.72 7.70
N TYR A 318 -13.99 -8.92 7.85
CA TYR A 318 -13.78 -8.23 9.11
C TYR A 318 -14.96 -7.29 9.42
N PRO A 319 -15.42 -7.24 10.67
CA PRO A 319 -16.41 -6.25 11.08
C PRO A 319 -15.95 -4.85 10.74
N ALA A 320 -16.83 -3.97 10.26
CA ALA A 320 -16.48 -2.60 9.95
C ALA A 320 -15.95 -1.90 11.22
N ALA A 321 -14.67 -1.60 11.26
CA ALA A 321 -14.09 -0.75 12.30
C ALA A 321 -14.20 0.70 11.81
N LYS A 322 -14.98 1.50 12.54
CA LYS A 322 -15.15 2.91 12.21
C LYS A 322 -14.07 3.74 12.92
N PRO A 323 -13.34 4.59 12.20
CA PRO A 323 -12.45 5.56 12.81
C PRO A 323 -13.22 6.40 13.82
N MET A 324 -12.60 6.69 14.97
CA MET A 324 -13.16 7.61 15.95
C MET A 324 -13.35 8.98 15.30
N GLN A 325 -14.56 9.51 15.40
CA GLN A 325 -14.88 10.85 14.96
C GLN A 325 -14.58 11.85 16.07
N ALA A 326 -14.13 13.03 15.69
CA ALA A 326 -13.98 14.11 16.65
C ALA A 326 -15.34 14.47 17.29
N PRO A 327 -15.37 14.82 18.58
CA PRO A 327 -16.60 15.27 19.24
C PRO A 327 -17.26 16.46 18.52
N ALA A 328 -18.56 16.63 18.74
CA ALA A 328 -19.26 17.82 18.23
C ALA A 328 -18.64 19.09 18.83
N GLY A 329 -18.34 20.06 17.97
CA GLY A 329 -17.66 21.29 18.36
C GLY A 329 -16.13 21.22 18.48
N TYR A 330 -15.51 20.03 18.35
CA TYR A 330 -14.06 19.93 18.31
C TYR A 330 -13.50 20.60 17.05
N ASP A 331 -12.57 21.50 17.26
CA ASP A 331 -11.89 22.24 16.21
C ASP A 331 -10.37 22.11 16.35
N LEU A 332 -9.78 21.28 15.53
CA LEU A 332 -8.35 21.00 15.52
C LEU A 332 -7.50 22.26 15.34
N TYR A 333 -7.98 23.21 14.50
CA TYR A 333 -7.29 24.47 14.23
C TYR A 333 -7.14 25.36 15.48
N THR A 334 -8.14 25.33 16.36
CA THR A 334 -8.10 26.02 17.65
C THR A 334 -7.35 25.21 18.70
N GLU A 335 -7.50 23.88 18.67
CA GLU A 335 -6.93 22.99 19.69
C GLU A 335 -5.41 22.97 19.64
N VAL A 336 -4.82 22.89 18.46
CA VAL A 336 -3.36 22.87 18.26
C VAL A 336 -2.66 24.17 18.73
N ARG A 337 -3.40 25.27 18.88
CA ARG A 337 -2.88 26.52 19.44
C ARG A 337 -2.72 26.48 20.96
N LYS A 338 -3.31 25.49 21.63
CA LYS A 338 -3.22 25.32 23.09
C LYS A 338 -2.12 24.31 23.45
N HIS A 339 -1.94 23.27 22.65
CA HIS A 339 -0.96 22.18 22.85
C HIS A 339 -0.74 21.41 21.53
N ASP A 340 0.36 20.69 21.46
CA ASP A 340 0.65 19.79 20.36
C ASP A 340 -0.42 18.68 20.24
N VAL A 341 -0.73 18.26 19.02
CA VAL A 341 -1.75 17.23 18.74
C VAL A 341 -1.15 16.09 17.93
N LEU A 342 -1.45 14.85 18.33
CA LEU A 342 -1.16 13.65 17.56
C LEU A 342 -2.45 12.99 17.10
N LEU A 343 -2.62 12.85 15.78
CA LEU A 343 -3.66 12.00 15.18
C LEU A 343 -3.05 10.69 14.73
N ALA A 344 -3.79 9.59 14.92
CA ALA A 344 -3.35 8.23 14.56
C ALA A 344 -4.39 7.55 13.66
N TYR A 345 -4.06 7.35 12.41
CA TYR A 345 -4.89 6.66 11.43
C TYR A 345 -4.61 5.13 11.46
N PRO A 346 -5.60 4.28 11.18
CA PRO A 346 -7.01 4.51 10.87
C PRO A 346 -7.90 4.61 12.13
N TYR A 347 -7.30 4.70 13.32
CA TYR A 347 -8.02 4.68 14.61
C TYR A 347 -8.84 5.94 14.83
N GLN A 348 -8.34 7.07 14.33
CA GLN A 348 -8.99 8.37 14.32
C GLN A 348 -9.25 8.82 12.88
N SER A 349 -10.32 9.61 12.68
CA SER A 349 -10.70 10.13 11.37
C SER A 349 -9.73 11.21 10.89
N ILE A 350 -9.42 11.25 9.59
CA ILE A 350 -8.68 12.35 8.95
C ILE A 350 -9.49 13.63 8.81
N ARG A 351 -10.82 13.57 8.99
CA ARG A 351 -11.72 14.73 8.81
C ARG A 351 -11.34 15.96 9.63
N PRO A 352 -10.88 15.87 10.89
CA PRO A 352 -10.41 17.05 11.64
C PRO A 352 -9.27 17.79 10.93
N PHE A 353 -8.34 17.06 10.31
CA PHE A 353 -7.25 17.65 9.53
C PHE A 353 -7.76 18.39 8.27
N ILE A 354 -8.70 17.79 7.54
CA ILE A 354 -9.33 18.43 6.37
C ILE A 354 -10.08 19.71 6.79
N LYS A 355 -10.86 19.66 7.88
CA LYS A 355 -11.55 20.83 8.41
C LYS A 355 -10.58 21.92 8.86
N MET A 356 -9.43 21.53 9.42
CA MET A 356 -8.37 22.46 9.80
C MET A 356 -7.85 23.24 8.58
N LEU A 357 -7.60 22.55 7.46
CA LEU A 357 -7.16 23.19 6.21
C LEU A 357 -8.23 24.16 5.67
N LEU A 358 -9.50 23.74 5.61
CA LEU A 358 -10.62 24.58 5.17
C LEU A 358 -10.76 25.83 6.06
N ARG A 359 -10.64 25.67 7.37
CA ARG A 359 -10.70 26.78 8.31
C ARG A 359 -9.51 27.73 8.15
N ALA A 360 -8.31 27.20 7.98
CA ALA A 360 -7.12 28.01 7.71
C ALA A 360 -7.26 28.81 6.40
N GLY A 361 -7.82 28.19 5.35
CA GLY A 361 -8.10 28.88 4.09
C GLY A 361 -9.11 30.03 4.20
N ALA A 362 -9.99 29.98 5.20
CA ALA A 362 -10.99 31.03 5.46
C ALA A 362 -10.53 32.07 6.52
N ASP A 363 -9.50 31.82 7.30
CA ASP A 363 -9.02 32.72 8.37
C ASP A 363 -8.30 33.91 7.75
N PRO A 364 -8.74 35.16 8.04
CA PRO A 364 -8.13 36.40 7.49
C PRO A 364 -6.66 36.56 7.91
N ASP A 365 -6.25 36.04 9.07
CA ASP A 365 -4.88 36.15 9.57
C ASP A 365 -3.91 35.20 8.85
N VAL A 366 -4.42 34.17 8.19
CA VAL A 366 -3.60 33.24 7.40
C VAL A 366 -3.15 33.90 6.11
N VAL A 367 -1.84 33.91 5.86
CA VAL A 367 -1.23 34.49 4.67
C VAL A 367 -0.79 33.45 3.66
N SER A 368 -0.31 32.28 4.12
CA SER A 368 0.08 31.20 3.20
C SER A 368 -0.19 29.81 3.75
N ILE A 369 -0.41 28.85 2.83
CA ILE A 369 -0.47 27.41 3.10
C ILE A 369 0.48 26.72 2.14
N LYS A 370 1.48 26.00 2.68
CA LYS A 370 2.46 25.21 1.90
C LYS A 370 2.29 23.74 2.20
N MET A 371 2.29 22.86 1.18
CA MET A 371 2.08 21.42 1.36
C MET A 371 2.88 20.59 0.36
N THR A 372 3.45 19.46 0.81
CA THR A 372 4.06 18.46 -0.06
C THR A 372 3.05 17.37 -0.43
N LEU A 373 2.91 17.05 -1.71
CA LEU A 373 1.92 16.11 -2.25
C LEU A 373 2.63 14.99 -3.00
N TYR A 374 2.41 13.72 -2.59
CA TYR A 374 3.04 12.55 -3.19
C TYR A 374 2.05 11.58 -3.84
N ARG A 375 1.02 11.14 -3.11
CA ARG A 375 -0.07 10.27 -3.57
C ARG A 375 -1.39 10.83 -3.09
N MET A 376 -2.15 11.41 -3.99
CA MET A 376 -3.44 12.00 -3.72
C MET A 376 -4.57 11.02 -4.08
N ALA A 377 -5.71 11.13 -3.40
CA ALA A 377 -6.90 10.42 -3.84
C ALA A 377 -7.39 10.98 -5.19
N SER A 378 -8.06 10.16 -5.99
CA SER A 378 -8.65 10.60 -7.27
C SER A 378 -9.76 11.66 -7.09
N ASP A 379 -10.34 11.74 -5.89
CA ASP A 379 -11.31 12.75 -5.45
C ASP A 379 -10.86 13.23 -4.07
N SER A 380 -9.82 14.10 -4.04
CA SER A 380 -9.15 14.52 -2.82
C SER A 380 -9.79 15.76 -2.21
N GLN A 381 -10.39 15.62 -1.03
CA GLN A 381 -10.90 16.73 -0.24
C GLN A 381 -9.76 17.65 0.27
N ILE A 382 -8.57 17.10 0.46
CA ILE A 382 -7.37 17.85 0.87
C ILE A 382 -6.94 18.80 -0.25
N VAL A 383 -6.86 18.32 -1.50
CA VAL A 383 -6.52 19.17 -2.65
C VAL A 383 -7.62 20.22 -2.87
N ASN A 384 -8.89 19.84 -2.75
CA ASN A 384 -10.01 20.79 -2.83
C ASN A 384 -9.95 21.87 -1.73
N ALA A 385 -9.45 21.55 -0.52
CA ALA A 385 -9.24 22.54 0.53
C ALA A 385 -8.12 23.55 0.20
N LEU A 386 -7.06 23.10 -0.50
CA LEU A 386 -6.00 23.98 -1.00
C LEU A 386 -6.52 24.91 -2.09
N ILE A 387 -7.30 24.39 -3.03
CA ILE A 387 -7.96 25.17 -4.08
C ILE A 387 -8.84 26.26 -3.45
N ALA A 388 -9.72 25.88 -2.53
CA ALA A 388 -10.58 26.83 -1.82
C ALA A 388 -9.77 27.91 -1.05
N ALA A 389 -8.61 27.57 -0.50
CA ALA A 389 -7.73 28.53 0.15
C ALA A 389 -7.15 29.55 -0.85
N ALA A 390 -6.72 29.09 -2.03
CA ALA A 390 -6.22 29.96 -3.10
C ALA A 390 -7.33 30.90 -3.62
N GLU A 391 -8.53 30.37 -3.85
CA GLU A 391 -9.70 31.16 -4.23
C GLU A 391 -10.09 32.22 -3.16
N ASN A 392 -9.80 31.93 -1.89
CA ASN A 392 -9.95 32.92 -0.78
C ASN A 392 -8.76 33.89 -0.68
N GLY A 393 -7.86 33.94 -1.66
CA GLY A 393 -6.75 34.88 -1.74
C GLY A 393 -5.54 34.54 -0.86
N LYS A 394 -5.40 33.26 -0.41
CA LYS A 394 -4.20 32.78 0.29
C LYS A 394 -3.10 32.45 -0.69
N GLU A 395 -1.85 32.71 -0.33
CA GLU A 395 -0.70 32.14 -1.05
C GLU A 395 -0.66 30.62 -0.79
N VAL A 396 -1.03 29.83 -1.78
CA VAL A 396 -0.96 28.36 -1.69
C VAL A 396 0.20 27.85 -2.52
N VAL A 397 1.12 27.13 -1.86
CA VAL A 397 2.29 26.53 -2.50
C VAL A 397 2.20 25.00 -2.37
N ALA A 398 2.06 24.33 -3.50
CA ALA A 398 1.99 22.88 -3.58
C ALA A 398 3.25 22.30 -4.24
N MET A 399 4.03 21.53 -3.47
CA MET A 399 5.08 20.72 -4.05
C MET A 399 4.48 19.37 -4.45
N VAL A 400 4.42 19.06 -5.75
CA VAL A 400 3.83 17.83 -6.30
C VAL A 400 4.92 16.93 -6.85
N GLU A 401 5.04 15.69 -6.31
CA GLU A 401 5.98 14.70 -6.82
C GLU A 401 5.36 13.90 -7.98
N LEU A 402 5.70 14.24 -9.22
CA LEU A 402 5.16 13.58 -10.41
C LEU A 402 5.69 12.16 -10.64
N ARG A 403 6.82 11.79 -10.03
CA ARG A 403 7.43 10.46 -10.16
C ARG A 403 6.92 9.45 -9.12
N ALA A 404 5.69 9.67 -8.58
CA ALA A 404 5.02 8.71 -7.72
C ALA A 404 4.52 7.53 -8.58
N ARG A 405 5.22 6.38 -8.54
CA ARG A 405 4.96 5.21 -9.40
C ARG A 405 3.48 4.79 -9.38
N PHE A 406 2.92 4.66 -10.59
CA PHE A 406 1.52 4.28 -10.86
C PHE A 406 0.47 5.33 -10.51
N ASP A 407 0.88 6.46 -9.92
CA ASP A 407 0.00 7.60 -9.64
C ASP A 407 0.39 8.83 -10.47
N GLU A 408 1.31 8.69 -11.42
CA GLU A 408 1.87 9.79 -12.19
C GLU A 408 0.79 10.60 -12.91
N GLN A 409 -0.15 9.93 -13.60
CA GLN A 409 -1.22 10.60 -14.33
C GLN A 409 -2.17 11.36 -13.38
N ASN A 410 -2.55 10.74 -12.26
CA ASN A 410 -3.39 11.40 -11.25
C ASN A 410 -2.71 12.66 -10.68
N ASN A 411 -1.39 12.61 -10.47
CA ASN A 411 -0.64 13.75 -9.96
C ASN A 411 -0.50 14.87 -11.01
N ILE A 412 -0.35 14.52 -12.30
CA ILE A 412 -0.39 15.48 -13.42
C ILE A 412 -1.74 16.18 -13.48
N ASP A 413 -2.84 15.43 -13.36
CA ASP A 413 -4.19 16.00 -13.46
C ASP A 413 -4.50 16.95 -12.29
N TRP A 414 -4.10 16.59 -11.07
CA TRP A 414 -4.23 17.44 -9.90
C TRP A 414 -3.34 18.69 -9.96
N SER A 415 -2.11 18.58 -10.49
CA SER A 415 -1.22 19.74 -10.61
C SER A 415 -1.81 20.82 -11.49
N LYS A 416 -2.47 20.43 -12.61
CA LYS A 416 -3.18 21.38 -13.48
C LYS A 416 -4.33 22.08 -12.76
N GLN A 417 -5.15 21.32 -12.02
CA GLN A 417 -6.27 21.89 -11.27
C GLN A 417 -5.82 22.87 -10.19
N LEU A 418 -4.69 22.60 -9.52
CA LEU A 418 -4.10 23.51 -8.54
C LEU A 418 -3.61 24.81 -9.20
N GLU A 419 -2.91 24.70 -10.34
CA GLU A 419 -2.44 25.88 -11.10
C GLU A 419 -3.62 26.72 -11.63
N ASP A 420 -4.65 26.07 -12.19
CA ASP A 420 -5.87 26.74 -12.69
C ASP A 420 -6.59 27.51 -11.58
N ALA A 421 -6.49 27.07 -10.32
CA ALA A 421 -7.04 27.75 -9.15
C ALA A 421 -6.13 28.85 -8.57
N GLY A 422 -4.96 29.12 -9.19
CA GLY A 422 -4.01 30.13 -8.76
C GLY A 422 -3.01 29.68 -7.68
N CYS A 423 -2.87 28.38 -7.43
CA CYS A 423 -1.81 27.85 -6.57
C CYS A 423 -0.45 27.91 -7.28
N THR A 424 0.61 28.19 -6.53
CA THR A 424 1.99 27.99 -6.99
C THR A 424 2.33 26.50 -6.89
N VAL A 425 2.59 25.86 -8.04
CA VAL A 425 2.97 24.45 -8.10
C VAL A 425 4.41 24.32 -8.54
N PHE A 426 5.17 23.43 -7.87
CA PHE A 426 6.51 23.03 -8.35
C PHE A 426 6.75 21.52 -8.13
N TYR A 427 7.72 20.94 -8.86
CA TYR A 427 7.84 19.48 -9.04
C TYR A 427 9.05 18.85 -8.36
N GLY A 428 9.53 19.45 -7.29
CA GLY A 428 10.65 18.92 -6.50
C GLY A 428 11.99 19.04 -7.20
N PHE A 429 12.88 18.07 -7.02
CA PHE A 429 14.25 18.05 -7.50
C PHE A 429 14.45 17.12 -8.70
N ASP A 430 15.44 17.39 -9.52
CA ASP A 430 15.83 16.50 -10.62
C ASP A 430 16.38 15.16 -10.06
N ASP A 431 17.30 15.21 -9.11
CA ASP A 431 18.02 14.04 -8.59
C ASP A 431 17.37 13.42 -7.34
N TYR A 432 16.49 14.13 -6.65
CA TYR A 432 15.89 13.69 -5.39
C TYR A 432 14.37 13.62 -5.49
N LYS A 433 13.79 12.48 -5.11
CA LYS A 433 12.33 12.38 -4.98
C LYS A 433 11.88 12.99 -3.66
N VAL A 434 10.87 13.84 -3.72
CA VAL A 434 10.28 14.40 -2.50
C VAL A 434 9.22 13.42 -1.96
N HIS A 435 9.50 12.86 -0.80
CA HIS A 435 8.61 11.90 -0.13
C HIS A 435 8.17 12.36 1.27
N SER A 436 8.51 13.59 1.63
CA SER A 436 8.07 14.23 2.88
C SER A 436 6.55 14.37 2.94
N LYS A 437 6.00 14.43 4.15
CA LYS A 437 4.61 14.75 4.44
C LYS A 437 4.61 15.92 5.39
N LEU A 438 4.63 17.11 4.80
CA LEU A 438 4.81 18.38 5.50
C LEU A 438 3.74 19.37 5.05
N THR A 439 3.05 19.97 6.01
CA THR A 439 2.14 21.10 5.80
C THR A 439 2.56 22.23 6.71
N LEU A 440 2.63 23.43 6.15
CA LEU A 440 2.93 24.66 6.88
C LEU A 440 1.85 25.69 6.61
N ILE A 441 1.16 26.13 7.65
CA ILE A 441 0.22 27.24 7.62
C ILE A 441 0.88 28.42 8.32
N THR A 442 1.03 29.54 7.61
CA THR A 442 1.62 30.78 8.12
C THR A 442 0.54 31.82 8.33
N SER A 443 0.43 32.35 9.54
CA SER A 443 -0.47 33.45 9.90
C SER A 443 0.33 34.70 10.27
N ARG A 444 -0.24 35.88 10.05
CA ARG A 444 0.33 37.16 10.48
C ARG A 444 -0.57 37.79 11.54
N VAL A 445 -0.15 37.68 12.80
CA VAL A 445 -0.91 38.15 13.96
C VAL A 445 -0.11 39.28 14.64
N ASN A 446 -0.70 40.46 14.78
CA ASN A 446 -0.05 41.63 15.38
C ASN A 446 1.33 41.95 14.74
N GLY A 447 1.45 41.81 13.43
CA GLY A 447 2.70 42.05 12.68
C GLY A 447 3.74 40.94 12.77
N GLN A 448 3.53 39.90 13.56
CA GLN A 448 4.44 38.75 13.70
C GLN A 448 3.93 37.53 12.92
N TYR A 449 4.84 36.74 12.34
CA TYR A 449 4.51 35.47 11.73
C TYR A 449 4.40 34.38 12.79
N LYS A 450 3.32 33.63 12.71
CA LYS A 450 3.03 32.44 13.51
C LYS A 450 2.82 31.25 12.60
N TYR A 451 3.33 30.11 13.04
CA TYR A 451 3.29 28.89 12.25
C TYR A 451 2.38 27.84 12.89
N LEU A 452 1.72 27.06 12.05
CA LEU A 452 1.12 25.80 12.39
C LEU A 452 1.70 24.76 11.42
N THR A 453 2.46 23.83 11.97
CA THR A 453 3.19 22.83 11.19
C THR A 453 2.62 21.43 11.43
N GLN A 454 2.34 20.70 10.38
CA GLN A 454 1.99 19.28 10.47
C GLN A 454 3.07 18.45 9.81
N ILE A 455 3.51 17.38 10.50
CA ILE A 455 4.50 16.41 10.04
C ILE A 455 3.87 15.03 10.11
N GLY A 456 3.81 14.32 8.96
CA GLY A 456 3.14 13.03 8.85
C GLY A 456 4.09 11.89 8.52
N THR A 457 3.73 10.68 8.94
CA THR A 457 4.39 9.45 8.49
C THR A 457 3.79 8.94 7.17
N GLY A 458 2.52 9.27 6.89
CA GLY A 458 1.74 8.80 5.75
C GLY A 458 1.27 9.89 4.79
N ASN A 459 0.88 9.47 3.59
CA ASN A 459 0.44 10.37 2.53
C ASN A 459 -0.88 11.08 2.87
N TYR A 460 -1.08 12.24 2.25
CA TYR A 460 -2.35 12.98 2.28
C TYR A 460 -3.37 12.33 1.32
N ASN A 461 -3.99 11.24 1.80
CA ASN A 461 -4.92 10.45 1.01
C ASN A 461 -5.99 9.86 1.92
N GLU A 462 -7.22 10.27 1.73
CA GLU A 462 -8.37 9.96 2.57
C GLU A 462 -8.66 8.46 2.60
N LYS A 463 -8.54 7.78 1.45
CA LYS A 463 -8.80 6.33 1.32
C LYS A 463 -7.74 5.51 2.04
N THR A 464 -6.45 5.88 1.88
CA THR A 464 -5.37 5.15 2.54
C THR A 464 -5.35 5.40 4.05
N SER A 465 -5.83 6.55 4.52
CA SER A 465 -5.96 6.85 5.96
C SER A 465 -6.93 5.90 6.70
N GLU A 466 -7.80 5.19 5.98
CA GLU A 466 -8.70 4.18 6.56
C GLU A 466 -8.10 2.77 6.58
N LEU A 467 -6.97 2.56 5.88
CA LEU A 467 -6.36 1.25 5.67
C LEU A 467 -4.93 1.14 6.20
N TYR A 468 -4.21 2.26 6.32
CA TYR A 468 -2.80 2.33 6.72
C TYR A 468 -2.68 2.89 8.13
N THR A 469 -1.78 2.31 8.92
CA THR A 469 -1.46 2.88 10.23
C THR A 469 -0.45 4.00 10.04
N ASP A 470 -0.89 5.24 10.24
CA ASP A 470 -0.05 6.43 10.10
C ASP A 470 -0.28 7.41 11.24
N LEU A 471 0.69 8.31 11.42
CA LEU A 471 0.69 9.33 12.43
C LEU A 471 0.76 10.72 11.80
N SER A 472 0.08 11.68 12.40
CA SER A 472 0.10 13.10 12.02
C SER A 472 0.33 13.92 13.28
N PHE A 473 1.52 14.47 13.43
CA PHE A 473 1.91 15.37 14.51
C PHE A 473 1.70 16.81 14.06
N ILE A 474 1.02 17.60 14.88
CA ILE A 474 0.62 18.97 14.56
C ILE A 474 1.03 19.85 15.73
N THR A 475 1.75 20.93 15.45
CA THR A 475 2.36 21.82 16.45
C THR A 475 2.34 23.26 16.01
N THR A 476 2.37 24.18 16.98
CA THR A 476 2.58 25.62 16.74
C THR A 476 3.93 26.10 17.26
N ARG A 477 4.86 25.19 17.55
CA ARG A 477 6.22 25.53 17.97
C ARG A 477 6.90 26.34 16.87
N GLN A 478 7.39 27.52 17.25
CA GLN A 478 7.93 28.52 16.32
C GLN A 478 9.16 27.99 15.56
N GLU A 479 10.08 27.33 16.26
CA GLU A 479 11.32 26.76 15.72
C GLU A 479 11.03 25.70 14.65
N ILE A 480 10.03 24.83 14.86
CA ILE A 480 9.62 23.81 13.87
C ILE A 480 9.01 24.49 12.63
N GLY A 481 8.24 25.55 12.83
CA GLY A 481 7.65 26.33 11.74
C GLY A 481 8.70 27.05 10.89
N GLU A 482 9.72 27.62 11.51
CA GLU A 482 10.84 28.28 10.83
C GLU A 482 11.66 27.26 10.01
N GLU A 483 11.98 26.12 10.58
CA GLU A 483 12.68 25.02 9.86
C GLU A 483 11.82 24.48 8.72
N ALA A 484 10.50 24.29 8.91
CA ALA A 484 9.59 23.88 7.85
C ALA A 484 9.51 24.90 6.70
N SER A 485 9.52 26.21 7.04
CA SER A 485 9.56 27.28 6.05
C SER A 485 10.88 27.23 5.25
N ALA A 486 12.00 27.01 5.92
CA ALA A 486 13.29 26.84 5.27
C ALA A 486 13.31 25.63 4.32
N VAL A 487 12.71 24.50 4.76
CA VAL A 487 12.57 23.29 3.91
C VAL A 487 11.81 23.61 2.61
N PHE A 488 10.65 24.29 2.69
CA PHE A 488 9.88 24.66 1.50
C PHE A 488 10.65 25.63 0.59
N ASN A 489 11.28 26.66 1.17
CA ASN A 489 12.04 27.64 0.41
C ASN A 489 13.26 26.98 -0.29
N ASN A 490 13.99 26.10 0.41
CA ASN A 490 15.10 25.38 -0.18
C ASN A 490 14.64 24.45 -1.31
N MET A 491 13.53 23.70 -1.12
CA MET A 491 12.96 22.88 -2.19
C MET A 491 12.59 23.71 -3.43
N ALA A 492 11.98 24.88 -3.26
CA ALA A 492 11.63 25.76 -4.38
C ALA A 492 12.88 26.31 -5.12
N LEU A 493 14.00 26.43 -4.41
CA LEU A 493 15.29 26.87 -4.96
C LEU A 493 16.19 25.72 -5.41
N GLN A 494 15.69 24.49 -5.49
CA GLN A 494 16.47 23.29 -5.84
C GLN A 494 17.69 23.06 -4.90
N ARG A 495 17.53 23.42 -3.61
CA ARG A 495 18.59 23.28 -2.59
C ARG A 495 18.17 22.27 -1.52
N LEU A 496 19.13 21.45 -1.08
CA LEU A 496 18.93 20.56 0.06
C LEU A 496 19.04 21.34 1.38
N THR A 497 18.22 21.00 2.34
CA THR A 497 18.23 21.64 3.67
C THR A 497 19.28 20.98 4.56
N SER A 498 20.25 21.77 5.04
CA SER A 498 21.29 21.36 5.99
C SER A 498 21.06 21.90 7.40
N GLU A 499 20.31 22.99 7.52
CA GLU A 499 20.11 23.75 8.75
C GLU A 499 18.73 23.38 9.37
N ALA A 500 18.67 22.25 10.03
CA ALA A 500 17.51 21.83 10.82
C ALA A 500 18.00 21.10 12.08
N ASP A 501 17.71 21.66 13.26
CA ASP A 501 18.17 21.15 14.55
C ASP A 501 17.07 20.30 15.22
N THR A 502 15.78 20.66 15.02
CA THR A 502 14.63 19.98 15.60
C THR A 502 14.01 18.98 14.61
N MET A 503 13.96 19.33 13.33
CA MET A 503 13.50 18.45 12.27
C MET A 503 14.63 17.57 11.73
N LEU A 504 14.28 16.33 11.41
CA LEU A 504 15.14 15.43 10.66
C LEU A 504 14.85 15.62 9.16
N VAL A 505 15.81 16.14 8.39
CA VAL A 505 15.65 16.36 6.96
C VAL A 505 16.66 15.53 6.17
N ALA A 506 16.17 14.55 5.39
CA ALA A 506 17.03 13.80 4.47
C ALA A 506 17.28 14.61 3.18
N PRO A 507 18.45 14.40 2.54
CA PRO A 507 19.47 13.42 2.84
C PRO A 507 20.50 13.87 3.89
N LEU A 508 20.57 15.14 4.28
CA LEU A 508 21.72 15.68 5.01
C LEU A 508 21.70 15.41 6.53
N ARG A 509 20.54 15.52 7.19
CA ARG A 509 20.46 15.44 8.66
C ARG A 509 19.75 14.18 9.17
N PHE A 510 18.86 13.58 8.40
CA PHE A 510 18.02 12.47 8.85
C PHE A 510 18.83 11.27 9.39
N LYS A 511 19.74 10.71 8.58
CA LYS A 511 20.54 9.55 8.96
C LYS A 511 21.54 9.89 10.06
N THR A 512 22.19 11.04 9.96
CA THR A 512 23.23 11.48 10.91
C THR A 512 22.70 11.56 12.33
N VAL A 513 21.58 12.26 12.54
CA VAL A 513 20.97 12.40 13.88
C VAL A 513 20.55 11.05 14.47
N LEU A 514 19.99 10.15 13.64
CA LEU A 514 19.58 8.83 14.14
C LEU A 514 20.79 7.94 14.49
N LEU A 515 21.91 8.06 13.77
CA LEU A 515 23.15 7.39 14.14
C LEU A 515 23.73 7.96 15.43
N GLU A 516 23.72 9.29 15.61
CA GLU A 516 24.14 9.96 16.88
C GLU A 516 23.30 9.49 18.07
N GLU A 517 21.99 9.29 17.88
CA GLU A 517 21.12 8.73 18.96
C GLU A 517 21.47 7.28 19.29
N MET A 518 21.84 6.47 18.29
CA MET A 518 22.32 5.10 18.54
C MET A 518 23.68 5.13 19.27
N ASP A 519 24.60 6.00 18.87
CA ASP A 519 25.90 6.20 19.55
C ASP A 519 25.71 6.61 21.02
N ARG A 520 24.73 7.48 21.30
CA ARG A 520 24.38 7.86 22.67
C ARG A 520 23.93 6.64 23.50
N GLN A 521 23.14 5.72 22.91
CA GLN A 521 22.74 4.49 23.63
C GLN A 521 23.91 3.54 23.84
N ILE A 522 24.81 3.41 22.86
CA ILE A 522 26.05 2.63 22.97
C ILE A 522 26.90 3.18 24.13
N ALA A 523 27.12 4.48 24.16
CA ALA A 523 27.91 5.13 25.22
C ALA A 523 27.29 4.94 26.64
N LEU A 524 25.96 4.96 26.74
CA LEU A 524 25.26 4.68 27.99
C LEU A 524 25.45 3.21 28.46
N ALA A 525 25.31 2.27 27.54
CA ALA A 525 25.53 0.84 27.81
C ALA A 525 26.95 0.55 28.27
N MET A 526 27.95 1.13 27.61
CA MET A 526 29.36 1.00 27.99
C MET A 526 29.66 1.58 29.36
N GLN A 527 28.84 2.52 29.85
CA GLN A 527 28.91 3.05 31.22
C GLN A 527 28.08 2.22 32.22
N GLY A 528 27.48 1.10 31.83
CA GLY A 528 26.59 0.30 32.65
C GLY A 528 25.26 0.97 32.99
N LYS A 529 24.86 2.00 32.24
CA LYS A 529 23.59 2.70 32.40
C LYS A 529 22.49 2.05 31.52
N PRO A 530 21.22 2.18 31.91
CA PRO A 530 20.12 1.69 31.08
C PRO A 530 20.14 2.28 29.66
N ALA A 531 20.13 1.41 28.65
CA ALA A 531 20.13 1.78 27.25
C ALA A 531 19.20 0.86 26.47
N SER A 532 18.44 1.42 25.54
CA SER A 532 17.52 0.66 24.70
C SER A 532 17.22 1.41 23.40
N ILE A 533 16.97 0.66 22.32
CA ILE A 533 16.59 1.19 21.01
C ILE A 533 15.33 0.44 20.56
N ILE A 534 14.29 1.18 20.13
CA ILE A 534 13.12 0.59 19.48
C ILE A 534 12.93 1.29 18.14
N LEU A 535 12.95 0.51 17.05
CA LEU A 535 12.85 1.01 15.68
C LEU A 535 11.62 0.42 15.00
N LYS A 536 10.62 1.26 14.71
CA LYS A 536 9.48 0.86 13.87
C LYS A 536 9.63 1.53 12.51
N ASN A 537 9.69 0.70 11.45
CA ASN A 537 9.76 1.17 10.06
C ASN A 537 9.14 0.14 9.09
N ASN A 538 9.06 0.50 7.81
CA ASN A 538 8.57 -0.44 6.81
C ASN A 538 9.69 -1.30 6.23
N SER A 539 10.90 -0.75 6.13
CA SER A 539 12.01 -1.41 5.45
C SER A 539 13.37 -0.90 5.94
N ILE A 540 14.36 -1.82 5.95
CA ILE A 540 15.75 -1.51 6.26
C ILE A 540 16.70 -2.24 5.29
N ASN A 541 17.60 -1.47 4.64
CA ASN A 541 18.72 -1.98 3.83
C ASN A 541 19.92 -1.01 3.80
N ASP A 542 19.94 0.01 4.63
CA ASP A 542 21.08 0.92 4.73
C ASP A 542 22.22 0.24 5.50
N PRO A 543 23.41 0.00 4.87
CA PRO A 543 24.47 -0.74 5.51
C PRO A 543 25.00 -0.07 6.78
N GLN A 544 25.15 1.27 6.77
CA GLN A 544 25.66 2.01 7.93
C GLN A 544 24.74 1.88 9.15
N ILE A 545 23.41 1.92 8.93
CA ILE A 545 22.44 1.74 9.99
C ILE A 545 22.46 0.29 10.48
N ILE A 546 22.60 -0.70 9.60
CA ILE A 546 22.69 -2.12 9.98
C ILE A 546 23.96 -2.39 10.79
N ASP A 547 25.10 -1.85 10.37
CA ASP A 547 26.35 -1.96 11.12
C ASP A 547 26.26 -1.30 12.50
N LYS A 548 25.63 -0.12 12.60
CA LYS A 548 25.39 0.57 13.87
C LYS A 548 24.45 -0.21 14.81
N ILE A 549 23.43 -0.89 14.27
CA ILE A 549 22.57 -1.81 15.05
C ILE A 549 23.39 -2.98 15.59
N SER A 550 24.30 -3.55 14.79
CA SER A 550 25.21 -4.61 15.23
C SER A 550 26.16 -4.12 16.32
N GLU A 551 26.72 -2.93 16.18
CA GLU A 551 27.59 -2.28 17.17
C GLU A 551 26.85 -2.06 18.50
N ALA A 552 25.62 -1.55 18.44
CA ALA A 552 24.77 -1.39 19.63
C ALA A 552 24.50 -2.72 20.34
N SER A 553 24.19 -3.78 19.58
CA SER A 553 24.01 -5.13 20.11
C SER A 553 25.28 -5.64 20.80
N CYS A 554 26.46 -5.47 20.18
CA CYS A 554 27.74 -5.88 20.74
C CYS A 554 28.08 -5.09 22.04
N ALA A 555 27.63 -3.84 22.14
CA ALA A 555 27.77 -3.04 23.35
C ALA A 555 26.76 -3.41 24.49
N GLY A 556 25.89 -4.39 24.25
CA GLY A 556 24.88 -4.85 25.22
C GLY A 556 23.57 -4.06 25.18
N VAL A 557 23.37 -3.18 24.21
CA VAL A 557 22.09 -2.47 24.02
C VAL A 557 21.03 -3.43 23.49
N ARG A 558 19.87 -3.51 24.15
CA ARG A 558 18.71 -4.20 23.60
C ARG A 558 18.12 -3.38 22.45
N VAL A 559 18.00 -4.00 21.28
CA VAL A 559 17.41 -3.41 20.08
C VAL A 559 16.16 -4.20 19.69
N ASP A 560 14.99 -3.60 19.85
CA ASP A 560 13.72 -4.15 19.42
C ASP A 560 13.31 -3.48 18.10
N MET A 561 13.02 -4.27 17.05
CA MET A 561 12.64 -3.75 15.73
C MET A 561 11.27 -4.27 15.31
N ILE A 562 10.44 -3.36 14.79
CA ILE A 562 9.15 -3.68 14.18
C ILE A 562 9.26 -3.33 12.71
N VAL A 563 9.58 -4.33 11.86
CA VAL A 563 9.82 -4.14 10.42
C VAL A 563 8.78 -4.90 9.61
N ARG A 564 7.87 -4.18 8.95
CA ARG A 564 6.79 -4.81 8.19
C ARG A 564 7.28 -5.60 6.98
N GLY A 565 8.17 -5.01 6.16
CA GLY A 565 8.54 -5.48 4.83
C GLY A 565 9.97 -5.96 4.72
N ILE A 566 10.77 -5.26 3.91
CA ILE A 566 12.18 -5.59 3.66
C ILE A 566 12.99 -5.41 4.95
N CYS A 567 13.68 -6.46 5.35
CA CYS A 567 14.59 -6.45 6.48
C CYS A 567 15.91 -7.13 6.08
N CYS A 568 16.93 -6.32 5.81
CA CYS A 568 18.22 -6.82 5.36
C CYS A 568 19.20 -7.10 6.52
N VAL A 569 18.75 -7.02 7.76
CA VAL A 569 19.52 -7.40 8.96
C VAL A 569 18.96 -8.69 9.55
N ARG A 570 19.84 -9.60 9.96
CA ARG A 570 19.52 -10.86 10.64
C ARG A 570 19.58 -10.68 12.15
N ALA A 571 18.55 -11.11 12.85
CA ALA A 571 18.47 -11.10 14.31
C ALA A 571 19.18 -12.29 14.93
N GLY A 572 19.62 -12.16 16.19
CA GLY A 572 20.07 -13.28 17.03
C GLY A 572 21.36 -13.96 16.57
N VAL A 573 22.21 -13.32 15.76
CA VAL A 573 23.50 -13.85 15.35
C VAL A 573 24.52 -13.67 16.47
N PRO A 574 25.11 -14.75 17.02
CA PRO A 574 26.03 -14.67 18.13
C PRO A 574 27.23 -13.74 17.86
N GLY A 575 27.57 -12.91 18.84
CA GLY A 575 28.67 -11.95 18.78
C GLY A 575 28.45 -10.78 17.81
N ARG A 576 27.27 -10.66 17.21
CA ARG A 576 26.94 -9.59 16.26
C ARG A 576 25.58 -8.95 16.54
N THR A 577 24.49 -9.72 16.47
CA THR A 577 23.12 -9.21 16.61
C THR A 577 22.32 -10.02 17.63
N GLU A 578 23.00 -10.59 18.64
CA GLU A 578 22.37 -11.44 19.67
C GLU A 578 21.34 -10.69 20.54
N ASN A 579 21.51 -9.37 20.71
CA ASN A 579 20.59 -8.50 21.44
C ASN A 579 19.57 -7.79 20.51
N VAL A 580 19.49 -8.19 19.23
CA VAL A 580 18.54 -7.63 18.26
C VAL A 580 17.35 -8.58 18.13
N HIS A 581 16.15 -8.05 18.37
CA HIS A 581 14.88 -8.74 18.23
C HIS A 581 14.05 -8.10 17.13
N ILE A 582 13.62 -8.85 16.12
CA ILE A 582 12.92 -8.32 14.95
C ILE A 582 11.56 -8.96 14.81
N ARG A 583 10.51 -8.15 14.83
CA ARG A 583 9.13 -8.55 14.56
C ARG A 583 8.60 -7.93 13.29
N SER A 584 7.77 -8.69 12.57
CA SER A 584 7.01 -8.22 11.41
C SER A 584 5.53 -8.35 11.73
N LEU A 585 4.79 -7.24 11.57
CA LEU A 585 3.35 -7.18 11.74
C LEU A 585 2.69 -7.08 10.36
N VAL A 586 1.93 -8.11 9.99
CA VAL A 586 1.14 -8.14 8.75
C VAL A 586 -0.26 -8.62 9.13
N GLY A 587 -1.25 -7.75 8.99
CA GLY A 587 -2.61 -7.98 9.45
C GLY A 587 -3.64 -7.20 8.65
N ARG A 588 -4.75 -6.88 9.29
CA ARG A 588 -5.89 -6.17 8.70
C ARG A 588 -5.50 -4.81 8.11
N TYR A 589 -4.71 -4.05 8.85
CA TYR A 589 -4.20 -2.73 8.45
C TYR A 589 -2.75 -2.83 8.01
N LEU A 590 -2.38 -2.01 7.03
CA LEU A 590 -1.00 -1.93 6.59
C LEU A 590 -0.19 -1.08 7.56
N GLU A 591 0.75 -1.73 8.29
CA GLU A 591 1.67 -1.03 9.17
C GLU A 591 2.57 -0.09 8.35
N HIS A 592 2.42 1.23 8.54
CA HIS A 592 3.10 2.22 7.69
C HIS A 592 3.81 3.31 8.49
N SER A 593 3.41 3.59 9.72
CA SER A 593 4.06 4.61 10.56
C SER A 593 5.52 4.27 10.86
N ARG A 594 6.36 5.31 10.99
CA ARG A 594 7.74 5.20 11.43
C ARG A 594 7.90 5.91 12.76
N ILE A 595 8.43 5.18 13.74
CA ILE A 595 8.68 5.68 15.09
C ILE A 595 10.05 5.18 15.50
N TYR A 596 10.92 6.08 15.94
CA TYR A 596 12.27 5.77 16.42
C TYR A 596 12.41 6.22 17.86
N CYS A 597 12.67 5.29 18.77
CA CYS A 597 12.72 5.54 20.20
C CYS A 597 14.07 5.10 20.79
N PHE A 598 14.73 6.00 21.47
CA PHE A 598 16.04 5.83 22.06
C PHE A 598 15.99 6.10 23.56
N GLY A 599 16.39 5.10 24.37
CA GLY A 599 16.33 5.16 25.83
C GLY A 599 14.92 4.94 26.39
N SER A 600 14.77 5.22 27.67
CA SER A 600 13.54 5.02 28.44
C SER A 600 13.38 6.07 29.55
N GLY A 601 12.18 6.18 30.12
CA GLY A 601 11.88 7.14 31.21
C GLY A 601 12.06 8.59 30.73
N GLU A 602 12.58 9.46 31.62
CA GLU A 602 12.81 10.88 31.32
C GLU A 602 13.90 11.13 30.28
N ALA A 603 14.85 10.20 30.12
CA ALA A 603 15.91 10.29 29.11
C ALA A 603 15.49 9.80 27.71
N MET A 604 14.24 9.36 27.55
CA MET A 604 13.70 8.88 26.29
C MET A 604 13.66 10.01 25.26
N ARG A 605 14.17 9.72 24.06
CA ARG A 605 13.97 10.56 22.86
C ARG A 605 13.20 9.76 21.84
N ILE A 606 12.12 10.33 21.32
CA ILE A 606 11.23 9.65 20.39
C ILE A 606 10.96 10.53 19.17
N TYR A 607 11.02 9.93 18.00
CA TYR A 607 10.87 10.60 16.71
C TYR A 607 9.79 9.92 15.90
N ILE A 608 9.08 10.70 15.08
CA ILE A 608 8.27 10.22 13.97
C ILE A 608 8.86 10.73 12.66
N ALA A 609 8.70 9.96 11.58
CA ALA A 609 9.28 10.34 10.29
C ALA A 609 8.51 9.79 9.09
N SER A 610 8.73 10.39 7.92
CA SER A 610 8.25 9.89 6.63
C SER A 610 9.18 8.83 6.01
N GLY A 611 10.47 8.83 6.39
CA GLY A 611 11.52 7.99 5.84
C GLY A 611 11.67 6.64 6.51
N ASP A 612 12.01 5.62 5.72
CA ASP A 612 12.49 4.31 6.18
C ASP A 612 14.03 4.26 6.19
N PHE A 613 14.60 3.18 6.72
CA PHE A 613 16.04 2.90 6.69
C PHE A 613 16.51 2.22 5.39
N LEU A 614 16.02 2.70 4.26
CA LEU A 614 16.54 2.33 2.95
C LEU A 614 17.54 3.37 2.48
N THR A 615 18.66 2.97 1.89
CA THR A 615 19.68 3.88 1.34
C THR A 615 19.08 4.95 0.43
N ARG A 616 18.07 4.60 -0.38
CA ARG A 616 17.37 5.58 -1.21
C ARG A 616 16.57 6.63 -0.41
N ASN A 617 16.07 6.29 0.80
CA ASN A 617 15.35 7.24 1.65
C ASN A 617 16.33 8.16 2.39
N THR A 618 17.45 7.60 2.82
CA THR A 618 18.45 8.33 3.61
C THR A 618 19.37 9.21 2.75
N GLU A 619 19.54 8.87 1.44
CA GLU A 619 20.55 9.52 0.58
C GLU A 619 20.00 10.12 -0.72
N ARG A 620 18.81 9.68 -1.21
CA ARG A 620 18.28 10.07 -2.52
C ARG A 620 16.83 10.53 -2.49
N ARG A 621 16.36 10.92 -1.31
CA ARG A 621 15.01 11.47 -1.13
C ARG A 621 15.03 12.65 -0.17
N VAL A 622 14.04 13.52 -0.32
CA VAL A 622 13.69 14.47 0.72
C VAL A 622 12.64 13.81 1.61
N GLU A 623 13.06 13.44 2.81
CA GLU A 623 12.22 12.91 3.87
C GLU A 623 12.25 13.88 5.04
N VAL A 624 11.17 13.89 5.85
CA VAL A 624 11.12 14.70 7.06
C VAL A 624 10.76 13.83 8.26
N GLY A 625 11.27 14.21 9.41
CA GLY A 625 10.89 13.69 10.70
C GLY A 625 11.01 14.77 11.76
N VAL A 626 10.56 14.49 12.97
CA VAL A 626 10.62 15.43 14.08
C VAL A 626 10.79 14.69 15.39
N ARG A 627 11.57 15.28 16.31
CA ARG A 627 11.59 14.85 17.71
C ARG A 627 10.32 15.34 18.40
N VAL A 628 9.66 14.42 19.09
CA VAL A 628 8.44 14.73 19.84
C VAL A 628 8.82 14.97 21.31
N ASP A 629 8.82 16.25 21.69
CA ASP A 629 9.23 16.69 23.03
C ASP A 629 8.06 16.80 24.01
N ASP A 630 6.80 16.84 23.52
CA ASP A 630 5.62 16.79 24.40
C ASP A 630 5.56 15.45 25.16
N PRO A 631 5.64 15.45 26.51
CA PRO A 631 5.73 14.22 27.29
C PRO A 631 4.48 13.33 27.16
N ALA A 632 3.28 13.92 26.99
CA ALA A 632 2.04 13.16 26.84
C ALA A 632 1.99 12.44 25.48
N ILE A 633 2.41 13.14 24.41
CA ILE A 633 2.49 12.54 23.08
C ILE A 633 3.62 11.51 23.00
N ALA A 634 4.79 11.81 23.58
CA ALA A 634 5.91 10.86 23.66
C ALA A 634 5.50 9.56 24.37
N LYS A 635 4.75 9.67 25.49
CA LYS A 635 4.18 8.51 26.19
C LYS A 635 3.18 7.74 25.32
N LYS A 636 2.32 8.45 24.52
CA LYS A 636 1.40 7.80 23.58
C LYS A 636 2.16 7.03 22.49
N LEU A 637 3.18 7.63 21.91
CA LEU A 637 4.04 6.97 20.91
C LEU A 637 4.74 5.73 21.45
N ARG A 638 5.29 5.82 22.68
CA ARG A 638 5.89 4.68 23.36
C ARG A 638 4.85 3.57 23.61
N GLY A 639 3.64 3.90 24.03
CA GLY A 639 2.55 2.95 24.25
C GLY A 639 2.14 2.23 22.95
N ILE A 640 2.18 2.90 21.78
CA ILE A 640 1.99 2.26 20.46
C ILE A 640 3.06 1.16 20.25
N LEU A 641 4.34 1.50 20.45
CA LEU A 641 5.44 0.55 20.30
C LEU A 641 5.30 -0.65 21.26
N ASP A 642 5.02 -0.37 22.54
CA ASP A 642 4.86 -1.40 23.57
C ASP A 642 3.70 -2.35 23.26
N LEU A 643 2.58 -1.83 22.71
CA LEU A 643 1.43 -2.63 22.31
C LEU A 643 1.76 -3.53 21.11
N GLN A 644 2.48 -3.00 20.12
CA GLN A 644 2.91 -3.75 18.94
C GLN A 644 3.97 -4.81 19.28
N LEU A 645 4.88 -4.54 20.22
CA LEU A 645 5.84 -5.52 20.70
C LEU A 645 5.19 -6.67 21.50
N ARG A 646 3.96 -6.49 21.98
CA ARG A 646 3.16 -7.55 22.64
C ARG A 646 2.21 -8.28 21.72
N ASP A 647 2.15 -7.91 20.42
CA ASP A 647 1.24 -8.58 19.47
C ASP A 647 1.56 -10.06 19.32
N THR A 648 0.52 -10.91 19.44
CA THR A 648 0.60 -12.37 19.29
C THR A 648 -0.36 -12.90 18.22
N VAL A 649 -1.15 -12.01 17.58
CA VAL A 649 -2.11 -12.37 16.54
C VAL A 649 -1.50 -12.16 15.15
N ASN A 650 -0.88 -10.99 14.91
CA ASN A 650 -0.38 -10.58 13.62
C ASN A 650 1.15 -10.71 13.51
N ALA A 651 1.85 -10.78 14.66
CA ALA A 651 3.30 -10.77 14.73
C ALA A 651 3.94 -12.09 14.28
N ARG A 652 5.06 -11.95 13.57
CA ARG A 652 6.05 -13.00 13.31
C ARG A 652 7.42 -12.49 13.74
N GLU A 653 8.19 -13.33 14.40
CA GLU A 653 9.51 -13.00 14.91
C GLU A 653 10.60 -13.67 14.06
N MET A 654 11.61 -12.88 13.67
CA MET A 654 12.74 -13.37 12.90
C MET A 654 13.60 -14.31 13.76
N GLN A 655 13.95 -15.44 13.17
CA GLN A 655 14.85 -16.43 13.75
C GLN A 655 16.31 -16.16 13.33
N PRO A 656 17.32 -16.71 14.03
CA PRO A 656 18.73 -16.50 13.66
C PRO A 656 19.10 -16.96 12.24
N ASP A 657 18.35 -17.86 11.64
CA ASP A 657 18.52 -18.29 10.24
C ASP A 657 17.91 -17.30 9.23
N GLY A 658 17.24 -16.24 9.69
CA GLY A 658 16.54 -15.24 8.88
C GLY A 658 15.09 -15.60 8.53
N THR A 659 14.60 -16.79 8.91
CA THR A 659 13.18 -17.17 8.75
C THR A 659 12.29 -16.47 9.78
N TYR A 660 10.98 -16.49 9.57
CA TYR A 660 10.01 -15.88 10.48
C TYR A 660 9.05 -16.90 11.08
N ALA A 661 9.05 -17.02 12.41
CA ALA A 661 8.11 -17.83 13.17
C ALA A 661 6.91 -17.00 13.65
N LYS A 662 5.70 -17.58 13.65
CA LYS A 662 4.51 -16.92 14.21
C LYS A 662 4.64 -16.79 15.73
N VAL A 663 4.48 -15.59 16.26
CA VAL A 663 4.41 -15.36 17.71
C VAL A 663 3.09 -15.92 18.24
N ARG A 664 3.14 -16.59 19.38
CA ARG A 664 1.97 -17.15 20.05
C ARG A 664 1.88 -16.59 21.48
N PRO A 665 0.67 -16.43 22.02
CA PRO A 665 0.53 -16.05 23.42
C PRO A 665 1.19 -17.11 24.31
N ALA A 666 1.74 -16.69 25.46
CA ALA A 666 2.16 -17.61 26.49
C ALA A 666 0.97 -18.42 27.01
N GLU A 667 1.25 -19.61 27.56
CA GLU A 667 0.20 -20.48 28.08
C GLU A 667 -0.65 -19.74 29.15
N GLY A 668 -1.98 -19.81 28.97
CA GLY A 668 -2.94 -19.12 29.85
C GLY A 668 -3.08 -17.60 29.60
N GLN A 669 -2.33 -17.00 28.69
CA GLN A 669 -2.48 -15.59 28.35
C GLN A 669 -3.42 -15.40 27.16
N PRO A 670 -4.29 -14.38 27.17
CA PRO A 670 -5.14 -14.07 26.01
C PRO A 670 -4.29 -13.57 24.84
N PRO A 671 -4.73 -13.84 23.59
CA PRO A 671 -4.06 -13.30 22.41
C PRO A 671 -4.19 -11.77 22.36
N VAL A 672 -3.12 -11.10 21.93
CA VAL A 672 -3.08 -9.65 21.76
C VAL A 672 -3.07 -9.33 20.26
N ASP A 673 -4.14 -8.71 19.79
CA ASP A 673 -4.19 -8.07 18.46
C ASP A 673 -3.93 -6.57 18.64
N SER A 674 -2.71 -6.15 18.36
CA SER A 674 -2.29 -4.75 18.56
C SER A 674 -3.10 -3.80 17.67
N GLN A 675 -3.45 -4.20 16.44
CA GLN A 675 -4.20 -3.36 15.51
C GLN A 675 -5.62 -3.09 16.02
N MET A 676 -6.27 -4.09 16.58
CA MET A 676 -7.61 -3.89 17.14
C MET A 676 -7.57 -3.22 18.51
N ALA A 677 -6.59 -3.51 19.34
CA ALA A 677 -6.42 -2.88 20.64
C ALA A 677 -6.14 -1.37 20.56
N MET A 678 -5.53 -0.89 19.46
CA MET A 678 -5.32 0.54 19.20
C MET A 678 -6.61 1.35 19.13
N PHE A 679 -7.75 0.78 18.70
CA PHE A 679 -9.03 1.48 18.74
C PHE A 679 -9.42 1.87 20.18
N GLY A 680 -9.23 0.95 21.13
CA GLY A 680 -9.43 1.25 22.56
C GLY A 680 -8.37 2.21 23.11
N TYR A 681 -7.12 2.06 22.69
CA TYR A 681 -6.03 2.94 23.10
C TYR A 681 -6.26 4.41 22.74
N PHE A 682 -6.85 4.68 21.57
CA PHE A 682 -7.19 6.02 21.10
C PHE A 682 -8.62 6.46 21.44
N GLN A 683 -9.38 5.68 22.23
CA GLN A 683 -10.80 5.96 22.52
C GLN A 683 -11.07 7.38 23.06
N ASN A 684 -10.12 7.98 23.76
CA ASN A 684 -10.20 9.35 24.28
C ASN A 684 -9.20 10.30 23.59
N GLY A 685 -8.79 9.99 22.37
CA GLY A 685 -7.66 10.64 21.70
C GLY A 685 -7.85 12.10 21.28
N PHE A 686 -9.08 12.62 21.36
CA PHE A 686 -9.38 14.05 21.13
C PHE A 686 -9.51 14.86 22.43
N VAL A 687 -9.35 14.21 23.61
CA VAL A 687 -9.45 14.86 24.94
C VAL A 687 -8.16 14.58 25.69
N GLN A 688 -7.48 15.61 26.21
CA GLN A 688 -6.35 15.42 27.09
C GLN A 688 -6.81 14.88 28.47
N GLU A 689 -5.95 14.13 29.16
CA GLU A 689 -6.24 13.63 30.53
C GLU A 689 -6.48 14.76 31.53
N THR A 690 -5.99 15.96 31.24
CA THR A 690 -6.20 17.18 32.06
C THR A 690 -7.63 17.72 31.99
N ASP A 691 -8.40 17.36 30.96
CA ASP A 691 -9.78 17.84 30.76
C ASP A 691 -10.84 16.86 31.31
N LYS A 692 -10.44 15.80 31.99
CA LYS A 692 -11.42 14.96 32.71
C LYS A 692 -11.94 15.74 33.92
N PRO A 693 -13.25 16.03 33.99
CA PRO A 693 -13.80 16.65 35.20
C PRO A 693 -13.47 15.73 36.40
N GLU A 694 -12.96 16.33 37.46
CA GLU A 694 -12.78 15.60 38.76
C GLU A 694 -14.06 14.82 39.03
N LYS A 695 -13.93 13.51 39.30
CA LYS A 695 -15.08 12.71 39.71
C LYS A 695 -15.69 13.41 40.94
N PRO A 696 -17.00 13.72 40.92
CA PRO A 696 -17.63 14.32 42.09
C PRO A 696 -17.39 13.40 43.28
N LYS A 697 -16.83 13.98 44.35
CA LYS A 697 -16.68 13.29 45.64
C LYS A 697 -18.03 12.72 46.03
N ALA A 698 -18.07 11.41 46.30
CA ALA A 698 -19.26 10.70 46.69
C ALA A 698 -19.93 11.37 47.91
N GLU A 699 -21.00 12.11 47.68
CA GLU A 699 -21.88 12.55 48.75
C GLU A 699 -22.66 11.33 49.29
N SER A 700 -22.64 11.25 50.62
CA SER A 700 -23.29 10.20 51.39
C SER A 700 -24.81 10.17 51.10
N LYS A 701 -25.33 9.00 50.77
CA LYS A 701 -26.77 8.73 50.55
C LYS A 701 -27.64 9.12 51.74
N PRO A 702 -28.73 9.88 51.58
CA PRO A 702 -29.87 9.85 52.48
C PRO A 702 -30.78 8.66 52.14
N LYS A 703 -31.33 8.05 53.20
CA LYS A 703 -32.21 6.88 53.19
C LYS A 703 -33.54 7.14 52.46
N ALA A 704 -33.99 6.12 51.75
CA ALA A 704 -35.24 6.04 51.02
C ALA A 704 -36.50 6.28 51.84
N ALA A 705 -37.45 7.05 51.28
CA ALA A 705 -38.85 6.98 51.60
C ALA A 705 -39.65 6.63 50.32
N ALA A 706 -40.41 5.56 50.38
CA ALA A 706 -41.22 5.07 49.29
C ALA A 706 -42.51 5.89 49.13
N VAL A 707 -42.78 6.34 47.90
CA VAL A 707 -44.16 6.73 47.51
C VAL A 707 -44.49 6.10 46.18
N LYS A 708 -45.52 5.25 46.21
CA LYS A 708 -46.19 4.66 45.03
C LYS A 708 -47.10 5.71 44.42
N ALA A 709 -47.00 5.93 43.12
CA ALA A 709 -48.11 6.54 42.36
C ALA A 709 -48.14 5.91 40.95
N ALA A 710 -49.34 5.40 40.64
CA ALA A 710 -49.71 4.75 39.38
C ALA A 710 -50.02 5.80 38.31
N VAL A 711 -49.55 5.58 37.08
CA VAL A 711 -50.08 6.30 35.90
C VAL A 711 -50.43 5.28 34.80
N LYS A 712 -51.68 5.40 34.32
CA LYS A 712 -52.32 4.61 33.26
C LYS A 712 -51.78 4.99 31.86
N PRO A 713 -51.87 4.08 30.88
CA PRO A 713 -51.40 4.35 29.51
C PRO A 713 -52.49 5.05 28.66
N VAL A 714 -52.04 5.92 27.76
CA VAL A 714 -52.81 6.56 26.69
C VAL A 714 -52.48 5.97 25.33
N PRO A 715 -53.47 5.77 24.42
CA PRO A 715 -53.31 4.91 23.24
C PRO A 715 -52.68 5.58 22.04
N ARG A 716 -51.94 4.76 21.26
CA ARG A 716 -51.39 5.08 19.96
C ARG A 716 -52.45 5.28 18.89
N GLN A 717 -52.43 6.39 18.18
CA GLN A 717 -53.08 6.51 16.87
C GLN A 717 -52.03 6.20 15.76
N ARG A 718 -52.37 5.23 14.91
CA ARG A 718 -51.68 4.92 13.65
C ARG A 718 -52.20 5.90 12.59
N ALA A 719 -51.25 6.54 11.87
CA ALA A 719 -51.54 7.09 10.56
C ALA A 719 -50.71 6.35 9.52
N ALA A 720 -51.41 5.68 8.63
CA ALA A 720 -50.88 4.97 7.47
C ALA A 720 -50.71 5.97 6.32
N LEU A 721 -49.56 6.01 5.68
CA LEU A 721 -49.40 6.60 4.35
C LEU A 721 -48.79 5.56 3.41
N ARG A 722 -49.53 5.25 2.36
CA ARG A 722 -49.21 4.33 1.27
C ARG A 722 -48.24 5.01 0.27
N PRO A 723 -47.45 4.24 -0.48
CA PRO A 723 -46.51 4.75 -1.48
C PRO A 723 -47.23 5.05 -2.81
N LYS A 724 -46.80 6.09 -3.50
CA LYS A 724 -47.15 6.36 -4.91
C LYS A 724 -46.07 5.82 -5.84
N ARG A 725 -46.56 5.13 -6.85
CA ARG A 725 -45.88 4.48 -7.97
C ARG A 725 -45.23 5.50 -8.91
N ALA A 726 -44.22 4.97 -9.56
CA ALA A 726 -43.54 5.52 -10.74
C ALA A 726 -44.49 5.86 -11.90
N GLY A 727 -44.11 6.90 -12.63
CA GLY A 727 -44.65 7.23 -13.94
C GLY A 727 -43.54 7.62 -14.89
N LEU A 728 -43.43 6.84 -15.95
CA LEU A 728 -42.66 7.07 -17.17
C LEU A 728 -42.87 8.48 -17.73
N LEU A 729 -41.84 9.03 -18.34
CA LEU A 729 -42.01 9.76 -19.62
C LEU A 729 -40.74 9.68 -20.47
N GLN A 730 -40.94 9.08 -21.59
CA GLN A 730 -40.12 9.06 -22.78
C GLN A 730 -40.13 10.41 -23.50
N SER A 731 -39.11 10.56 -24.33
CA SER A 731 -39.02 11.33 -25.56
C SER A 731 -38.81 12.84 -25.50
N LEU A 732 -37.75 13.29 -26.09
CA LEU A 732 -37.89 13.98 -27.38
C LEU A 732 -36.52 14.24 -28.02
N PHE A 733 -36.45 13.80 -29.27
CA PHE A 733 -35.40 14.13 -30.22
C PHE A 733 -35.43 15.65 -30.57
N GLY A 734 -34.27 16.22 -30.79
CA GLY A 734 -34.15 17.54 -31.40
C GLY A 734 -32.81 17.70 -32.12
N ARG A 735 -32.82 17.54 -33.43
CA ARG A 735 -31.74 17.84 -34.36
C ARG A 735 -31.40 19.33 -34.36
N GLY A 736 -30.15 19.67 -34.66
CA GLY A 736 -29.79 21.02 -35.11
C GLY A 736 -28.30 21.20 -35.38
N LYS A 737 -27.97 21.16 -36.70
CA LYS A 737 -26.69 21.51 -37.29
C LYS A 737 -26.19 22.91 -36.88
N LYS A 738 -24.93 23.09 -36.58
CA LYS A 738 -23.90 23.72 -37.41
C LYS A 738 -22.52 23.46 -36.83
#